data_2d548caa479e11d1f1ab05644d39b222
#
_entry.id   2d548caa479e11d1f1ab05644d39b222
#
_cell.length_a   1.000
_cell.length_b   1.000
_cell.length_c   1.000
_cell.angle_alpha   90.00
_cell.angle_beta   90.00
_cell.angle_gamma   90.00
#
_symmetry.space_group_name_H-M   'P 1'
#
loop_
_entity.id
_entity.type
_entity.pdbx_description
1 polymer ?
#
loop_
_entity_poly.entity_id
_entity_poly.type
_entity_poly.pdbx_seq_one_letter_code
_entity_poly.pdbx_strand_id
1 'polypeptide(L)'
;MDRYVPLPPLPPRIRRLNELAYDLWWSWNAEAREVFRDLDYPLWRFTDHNPVLLLHLVEPERLDHAAGDPEFLRLYDAAVAALDVVRAGAGTWWARRVSRVSQPIACVCPEFSLHQSLPLDSAGLGVVAGDYCKEASDLGVPLVGVGLMYPRGYAHQRLSGGGWQQESYEYLDWSDAPIGPALCPDGSRCALTVRLAGGDVRVDAWQVRAGRVTLYLLDTDLPENAPWDRELSSSSFDDDPDGCARRAVLLGAGAVRALAALGLEPSIWHVHESTSTFVALERLEHLTAAGLAWDDALARVRRSTLYNTRAAGPPRRDQMTFATVERHIAACWPGLAPLRPAVLALGRVEVDRGAFFSTAVFGARTAASINIPAHAGAGWREDSPDAPAHVSIAPGVHVASWIPRELATLFDRYVGGDWRDRQDDAAAWNVIREAPDEELWAVRQRLRGYLVEFARERARRRWSREQASGTRIVALGTLLDPAVLTIGFGRRFTEEARPDLIFQDAQRLATIVTASRRPVQIVFAGKAHPGDETGKHQLQRIVRRALDPMFGGRVAFIEDYDLHVARLLVQGCDVWLSTPRRDGVASMGGLKAAVSGVPHLSTPAGWWPEGWSGANGWVIEPARADGAGQDSADARALYRLLEEEIVPAFYDRERSGVPTRWTQMMKETIVSSIPRFCARRAVKATADRLYLSSSVVGP
;
A
#
# COMPACT_ATOMS: atom_id res chain seq x y z
N MET A 1 -20.94 -15.82 -19.09
CA MET A 1 -19.61 -16.17 -19.64
C MET A 1 -18.63 -16.30 -18.51
N ASP A 2 -17.84 -17.35 -18.50
CA ASP A 2 -16.80 -17.53 -17.49
C ASP A 2 -15.74 -16.41 -17.67
N ARG A 3 -15.50 -15.59 -16.64
CA ARG A 3 -14.53 -14.50 -16.70
C ARG A 3 -13.09 -15.01 -16.62
N TYR A 4 -12.89 -16.19 -16.03
CA TYR A 4 -11.57 -16.79 -15.89
C TYR A 4 -11.14 -17.43 -17.23
N VAL A 5 -10.03 -16.95 -17.77
CA VAL A 5 -9.41 -17.51 -18.98
C VAL A 5 -8.09 -18.15 -18.56
N PRO A 6 -7.97 -19.48 -18.65
CA PRO A 6 -6.69 -20.14 -18.33
C PRO A 6 -5.63 -19.78 -19.37
N LEU A 7 -4.36 -19.78 -18.94
CA LEU A 7 -3.23 -19.61 -19.84
C LEU A 7 -3.22 -20.67 -20.97
N PRO A 8 -2.70 -20.33 -22.14
CA PRO A 8 -2.51 -21.31 -23.21
C PRO A 8 -1.60 -22.45 -22.74
N PRO A 9 -1.69 -23.64 -23.37
CA PRO A 9 -0.82 -24.77 -23.04
C PRO A 9 0.66 -24.41 -23.20
N LEU A 10 1.45 -24.61 -22.15
CA LEU A 10 2.89 -24.38 -22.15
C LEU A 10 3.65 -25.67 -22.47
N PRO A 11 4.85 -25.60 -23.07
CA PRO A 11 5.73 -26.75 -23.27
C PRO A 11 5.92 -27.53 -21.97
N PRO A 12 5.87 -28.89 -21.97
CA PRO A 12 5.89 -29.70 -20.74
C PRO A 12 7.07 -29.39 -19.82
N ARG A 13 8.24 -29.06 -20.39
CA ARG A 13 9.47 -28.76 -19.63
C ARG A 13 9.35 -27.50 -18.76
N ILE A 14 8.59 -26.50 -19.23
CA ILE A 14 8.44 -25.19 -18.56
C ILE A 14 7.01 -24.91 -18.12
N ARG A 15 6.16 -25.95 -18.02
CA ARG A 15 4.73 -25.81 -17.69
C ARG A 15 4.45 -25.07 -16.37
N ARG A 16 5.39 -25.13 -15.42
CA ARG A 16 5.23 -24.45 -14.10
C ARG A 16 5.46 -22.93 -14.17
N LEU A 17 5.77 -22.35 -15.35
CA LEU A 17 5.67 -20.92 -15.56
C LEU A 17 4.26 -20.40 -15.24
N ASN A 18 3.23 -21.21 -15.48
CA ASN A 18 1.85 -20.91 -15.06
C ASN A 18 1.76 -20.69 -13.54
N GLU A 19 2.29 -21.63 -12.75
CA GLU A 19 2.28 -21.49 -11.28
C GLU A 19 3.04 -20.26 -10.82
N LEU A 20 4.17 -19.97 -11.47
CA LEU A 20 5.01 -18.81 -11.14
C LEU A 20 4.29 -17.49 -11.50
N ALA A 21 3.61 -17.42 -12.65
CA ALA A 21 2.90 -16.22 -13.12
C ALA A 21 1.71 -15.85 -12.23
N TYR A 22 0.97 -16.85 -11.77
CA TYR A 22 -0.19 -16.66 -10.89
C TYR A 22 0.17 -16.51 -9.41
N ASP A 23 1.44 -16.64 -9.01
CA ASP A 23 1.88 -16.41 -7.64
C ASP A 23 2.65 -15.10 -7.55
N LEU A 24 2.03 -14.06 -7.01
CA LEU A 24 2.63 -12.72 -6.93
C LEU A 24 3.96 -12.67 -6.15
N TRP A 25 4.39 -13.78 -5.53
CA TRP A 25 5.72 -13.91 -4.92
C TRP A 25 6.85 -13.53 -5.89
N TRP A 26 6.72 -13.83 -7.17
CA TRP A 26 7.70 -13.42 -8.19
C TRP A 26 7.97 -11.91 -8.16
N SER A 27 6.98 -11.09 -7.77
CA SER A 27 7.08 -9.63 -7.84
C SER A 27 8.12 -9.03 -6.87
N TRP A 28 8.49 -9.74 -5.82
CA TRP A 28 9.56 -9.34 -4.90
C TRP A 28 10.74 -10.30 -4.86
N ASN A 29 10.72 -11.36 -5.65
CA ASN A 29 11.86 -12.24 -5.86
C ASN A 29 12.58 -11.86 -7.16
N ALA A 30 13.85 -11.49 -7.06
CA ALA A 30 14.62 -11.00 -8.21
C ALA A 30 14.85 -12.10 -9.27
N GLU A 31 15.14 -13.32 -8.84
CA GLU A 31 15.41 -14.46 -9.72
C GLU A 31 14.15 -14.85 -10.49
N ALA A 32 12.99 -14.91 -9.83
CA ALA A 32 11.73 -15.20 -10.48
C ALA A 32 11.34 -14.13 -11.51
N ARG A 33 11.66 -12.85 -11.27
CA ARG A 33 11.45 -11.78 -12.27
C ARG A 33 12.35 -11.94 -13.49
N GLU A 34 13.60 -12.38 -13.29
CA GLU A 34 14.53 -12.58 -14.40
C GLU A 34 14.04 -13.68 -15.36
N VAL A 35 13.31 -14.70 -14.91
CA VAL A 35 12.72 -15.72 -15.78
C VAL A 35 11.80 -15.10 -16.82
N PHE A 36 10.87 -14.23 -16.41
CA PHE A 36 9.94 -13.58 -17.33
C PHE A 36 10.62 -12.53 -18.20
N ARG A 37 11.62 -11.84 -17.66
CA ARG A 37 12.43 -10.89 -18.41
C ARG A 37 13.26 -11.57 -19.51
N ASP A 38 13.84 -12.71 -19.23
CA ASP A 38 14.68 -13.47 -20.15
C ASP A 38 13.85 -14.19 -21.21
N LEU A 39 12.63 -14.60 -20.86
CA LEU A 39 11.70 -15.21 -21.80
C LEU A 39 11.43 -14.31 -23.00
N ASP A 40 11.06 -13.04 -22.78
CA ASP A 40 10.89 -12.03 -23.83
C ASP A 40 10.99 -10.62 -23.25
N TYR A 41 12.14 -9.97 -23.36
CA TYR A 41 12.38 -8.65 -22.77
C TYR A 41 11.52 -7.52 -23.38
N PRO A 42 11.38 -7.41 -24.71
CA PRO A 42 10.48 -6.42 -25.31
C PRO A 42 9.03 -6.57 -24.84
N LEU A 43 8.51 -7.79 -24.84
CA LEU A 43 7.16 -8.08 -24.42
C LEU A 43 6.97 -7.89 -22.91
N TRP A 44 7.96 -8.24 -22.10
CA TRP A 44 7.99 -7.98 -20.66
C TRP A 44 7.81 -6.48 -20.32
N ARG A 45 8.46 -5.62 -21.10
CA ARG A 45 8.29 -4.17 -20.99
C ARG A 45 6.94 -3.69 -21.53
N PHE A 46 6.47 -4.27 -22.61
CA PHE A 46 5.19 -3.92 -23.24
C PHE A 46 4.00 -4.24 -22.33
N THR A 47 4.06 -5.36 -21.59
CA THR A 47 3.03 -5.81 -20.66
C THR A 47 3.13 -5.16 -19.29
N ASP A 48 3.88 -4.09 -19.14
CA ASP A 48 4.13 -3.41 -17.85
C ASP A 48 4.54 -4.39 -16.74
N HIS A 49 5.34 -5.40 -17.11
CA HIS A 49 5.84 -6.46 -16.21
C HIS A 49 4.73 -7.36 -15.65
N ASN A 50 3.69 -7.61 -16.40
CA ASN A 50 2.64 -8.58 -16.08
C ASN A 50 2.94 -9.95 -16.72
N PRO A 51 3.31 -10.99 -15.95
CA PRO A 51 3.69 -12.28 -16.50
C PRO A 51 2.50 -13.07 -17.06
N VAL A 52 1.27 -12.83 -16.55
CA VAL A 52 0.07 -13.50 -17.07
C VAL A 52 -0.20 -12.99 -18.48
N LEU A 53 -0.26 -11.66 -18.66
CA LEU A 53 -0.43 -11.04 -19.97
C LEU A 53 0.72 -11.40 -20.91
N LEU A 54 1.98 -11.45 -20.41
CA LEU A 54 3.13 -11.89 -21.20
C LEU A 54 2.92 -13.31 -21.73
N LEU A 55 2.49 -14.25 -20.90
CA LEU A 55 2.27 -15.65 -21.31
C LEU A 55 1.07 -15.83 -22.26
N HIS A 56 0.12 -14.91 -22.27
CA HIS A 56 -0.96 -14.88 -23.27
C HIS A 56 -0.52 -14.35 -24.62
N LEU A 57 0.47 -13.45 -24.64
CA LEU A 57 0.91 -12.75 -25.85
C LEU A 57 2.19 -13.31 -26.49
N VAL A 58 2.97 -14.09 -25.74
CA VAL A 58 4.24 -14.63 -26.24
C VAL A 58 3.99 -15.68 -27.33
N GLU A 59 4.76 -15.59 -28.39
CA GLU A 59 4.66 -16.54 -29.51
C GLU A 59 5.07 -17.96 -29.10
N PRO A 60 4.34 -19.02 -29.56
CA PRO A 60 4.63 -20.40 -29.21
C PRO A 60 6.08 -20.82 -29.50
N GLU A 61 6.65 -20.35 -30.63
CA GLU A 61 8.02 -20.65 -31.01
C GLU A 61 9.04 -20.12 -29.99
N ARG A 62 8.74 -19.00 -29.34
CA ARG A 62 9.59 -18.44 -28.29
C ARG A 62 9.54 -19.30 -27.02
N LEU A 63 8.37 -19.85 -26.69
CA LEU A 63 8.21 -20.81 -25.59
C LEU A 63 8.94 -22.13 -25.85
N ASP A 64 8.86 -22.65 -27.09
CA ASP A 64 9.56 -23.88 -27.48
C ASP A 64 11.08 -23.67 -27.46
N HIS A 65 11.57 -22.50 -27.91
CA HIS A 65 12.99 -22.15 -27.82
C HIS A 65 13.45 -22.10 -26.36
N ALA A 66 12.73 -21.41 -25.49
CA ALA A 66 13.04 -21.31 -24.06
C ALA A 66 13.03 -22.69 -23.37
N ALA A 67 12.14 -23.59 -23.79
CA ALA A 67 12.08 -24.97 -23.27
C ALA A 67 13.29 -25.83 -23.66
N GLY A 68 14.07 -25.41 -24.67
CA GLY A 68 15.31 -26.06 -25.11
C GLY A 68 16.59 -25.32 -24.71
N ASP A 69 16.50 -24.07 -24.20
CA ASP A 69 17.66 -23.26 -23.85
C ASP A 69 18.21 -23.59 -22.45
N PRO A 70 19.45 -24.11 -22.34
CA PRO A 70 20.04 -24.46 -21.05
C PRO A 70 20.19 -23.28 -20.09
N GLU A 71 20.43 -22.07 -20.58
CA GLU A 71 20.61 -20.88 -19.75
C GLU A 71 19.27 -20.43 -19.15
N PHE A 72 18.22 -20.36 -19.98
CA PHE A 72 16.86 -20.10 -19.52
C PHE A 72 16.40 -21.17 -18.53
N LEU A 73 16.63 -22.45 -18.84
CA LEU A 73 16.22 -23.56 -17.97
C LEU A 73 16.90 -23.50 -16.60
N ARG A 74 18.14 -23.08 -16.51
CA ARG A 74 18.84 -22.89 -15.23
C ARG A 74 18.16 -21.81 -14.36
N LEU A 75 17.77 -20.68 -14.95
CA LEU A 75 17.02 -19.61 -14.26
C LEU A 75 15.65 -20.11 -13.83
N TYR A 76 14.94 -20.75 -14.74
CA TYR A 76 13.60 -21.30 -14.49
C TYR A 76 13.61 -22.33 -13.36
N ASP A 77 14.51 -23.32 -13.40
CA ASP A 77 14.60 -24.36 -12.37
C ASP A 77 14.95 -23.78 -11.00
N ALA A 78 15.83 -22.78 -10.95
CA ALA A 78 16.17 -22.08 -9.71
C ALA A 78 14.94 -21.33 -9.13
N ALA A 79 14.20 -20.62 -9.97
CA ALA A 79 13.01 -19.90 -9.54
C ALA A 79 11.88 -20.83 -9.04
N VAL A 80 11.66 -21.95 -9.76
CA VAL A 80 10.67 -22.96 -9.38
C VAL A 80 11.06 -23.65 -8.06
N ALA A 81 12.33 -24.02 -7.91
CA ALA A 81 12.82 -24.61 -6.66
C ALA A 81 12.68 -23.62 -5.48
N ALA A 82 12.98 -22.34 -5.70
CA ALA A 82 12.79 -21.31 -4.68
C ALA A 82 11.31 -21.15 -4.29
N LEU A 83 10.37 -21.19 -5.26
CA LEU A 83 8.94 -21.18 -4.97
C LEU A 83 8.49 -22.39 -4.16
N ASP A 84 9.03 -23.58 -4.44
CA ASP A 84 8.75 -24.78 -3.68
C ASP A 84 9.23 -24.67 -2.23
N VAL A 85 10.42 -24.13 -2.00
CA VAL A 85 10.94 -23.82 -0.65
C VAL A 85 10.02 -22.83 0.08
N VAL A 86 9.59 -21.78 -0.62
CA VAL A 86 8.62 -20.83 -0.06
C VAL A 86 7.35 -21.55 0.37
N ARG A 87 6.74 -22.35 -0.49
CA ARG A 87 5.49 -23.04 -0.21
C ARG A 87 5.60 -24.11 0.88
N ALA A 88 6.74 -24.80 0.96
CA ALA A 88 6.98 -25.81 2.00
C ALA A 88 7.00 -25.21 3.42
N GLY A 89 7.38 -23.96 3.59
CA GLY A 89 7.34 -23.25 4.87
C GLY A 89 8.33 -23.75 5.94
N ALA A 90 9.14 -24.74 5.61
CA ALA A 90 10.11 -25.29 6.55
C ALA A 90 11.18 -24.25 6.91
N GLY A 91 11.54 -24.16 8.19
CA GLY A 91 12.59 -23.26 8.66
C GLY A 91 12.25 -21.77 8.67
N THR A 92 10.98 -21.38 8.46
CA THR A 92 10.56 -19.99 8.60
C THR A 92 10.63 -19.51 10.05
N TRP A 93 10.62 -18.21 10.24
CA TRP A 93 10.61 -17.61 11.59
C TRP A 93 9.44 -18.12 12.42
N TRP A 94 8.23 -18.19 11.82
CA TRP A 94 7.04 -18.70 12.50
C TRP A 94 7.15 -20.17 12.85
N ALA A 95 7.59 -21.03 11.93
CA ALA A 95 7.74 -22.47 12.16
C ALA A 95 8.73 -22.79 13.28
N ARG A 96 9.75 -21.95 13.51
CA ARG A 96 10.69 -22.09 14.62
C ARG A 96 10.08 -21.69 15.97
N ARG A 97 9.03 -20.85 15.98
CA ARG A 97 8.40 -20.35 17.21
C ARG A 97 7.19 -21.15 17.66
N VAL A 98 6.46 -21.71 16.70
CA VAL A 98 5.19 -22.40 16.93
C VAL A 98 5.34 -23.86 16.51
N SER A 99 5.32 -24.75 17.49
CA SER A 99 5.58 -26.20 17.28
C SER A 99 4.39 -26.97 16.69
N ARG A 100 3.19 -26.38 16.60
CA ARG A 100 2.01 -27.00 16.03
C ARG A 100 1.51 -26.17 14.82
N VAL A 101 0.95 -26.87 13.84
CA VAL A 101 0.22 -26.20 12.74
C VAL A 101 -0.90 -25.41 13.39
N SER A 102 -0.77 -24.09 13.41
CA SER A 102 -1.77 -23.20 13.97
C SER A 102 -2.89 -23.00 12.95
N GLN A 103 -4.11 -22.86 13.45
CA GLN A 103 -5.23 -22.41 12.62
C GLN A 103 -4.88 -21.09 11.92
N PRO A 104 -5.46 -20.81 10.75
CA PRO A 104 -5.16 -19.59 10.02
C PRO A 104 -5.55 -18.34 10.80
N ILE A 105 -4.84 -17.25 10.52
CA ILE A 105 -5.15 -15.90 10.99
C ILE A 105 -5.86 -15.18 9.84
N ALA A 106 -7.12 -14.81 10.02
CA ALA A 106 -7.85 -14.04 9.01
C ALA A 106 -7.47 -12.57 9.10
N CYS A 107 -6.92 -12.03 8.02
CA CYS A 107 -6.68 -10.61 7.83
C CYS A 107 -7.81 -10.04 6.97
N VAL A 108 -8.75 -9.33 7.58
CA VAL A 108 -9.87 -8.72 6.85
C VAL A 108 -9.57 -7.24 6.63
N CYS A 109 -9.42 -6.88 5.37
CA CYS A 109 -9.10 -5.53 4.94
C CYS A 109 -9.87 -5.22 3.65
N PRO A 110 -10.49 -4.03 3.50
CA PRO A 110 -11.22 -3.73 2.28
C PRO A 110 -10.32 -3.71 1.03
N GLU A 111 -9.03 -3.45 1.18
CA GLU A 111 -8.10 -3.22 0.08
C GLU A 111 -6.77 -3.96 0.30
N PHE A 112 -6.23 -4.56 -0.79
CA PHE A 112 -4.89 -5.17 -0.82
C PHE A 112 -4.17 -4.76 -2.10
N SER A 113 -3.10 -3.98 -2.00
CA SER A 113 -2.27 -3.59 -3.15
C SER A 113 -0.97 -4.34 -3.14
N LEU A 114 -0.84 -5.36 -3.98
CA LEU A 114 0.34 -6.23 -4.06
C LEU A 114 1.26 -5.87 -5.23
N HIS A 115 0.69 -5.76 -6.44
CA HIS A 115 1.41 -5.49 -7.68
C HIS A 115 0.48 -4.83 -8.70
N GLN A 116 1.04 -4.08 -9.65
CA GLN A 116 0.27 -3.39 -10.70
C GLN A 116 -0.47 -4.32 -11.66
N SER A 117 -0.03 -5.59 -11.81
CA SER A 117 -0.76 -6.60 -12.59
C SER A 117 -2.11 -6.99 -11.98
N LEU A 118 -2.36 -6.58 -10.75
CA LEU A 118 -3.64 -6.70 -10.08
C LEU A 118 -3.98 -5.34 -9.45
N PRO A 119 -4.61 -4.43 -10.20
CA PRO A 119 -4.83 -3.04 -9.81
C PRO A 119 -5.98 -2.89 -8.82
N LEU A 120 -5.99 -3.70 -7.78
CA LEU A 120 -6.84 -3.50 -6.61
C LEU A 120 -6.37 -2.23 -5.91
N ASP A 121 -7.21 -1.31 -5.71
CA ASP A 121 -6.96 0.06 -5.27
C ASP A 121 -5.66 0.28 -4.48
N SER A 122 -5.04 1.40 -4.73
CA SER A 122 -3.73 1.77 -4.21
C SER A 122 -3.77 2.91 -3.19
N ALA A 123 -4.92 3.18 -2.57
CA ALA A 123 -4.91 4.08 -1.43
C ALA A 123 -3.99 3.50 -0.34
N GLY A 124 -3.32 4.35 0.39
CA GLY A 124 -2.24 3.93 1.31
C GLY A 124 -2.55 2.77 2.27
N LEU A 125 -3.82 2.41 2.50
CA LEU A 125 -4.25 1.24 3.25
C LEU A 125 -3.89 -0.06 2.51
N GLY A 126 -4.30 -0.18 1.25
CA GLY A 126 -4.05 -1.39 0.47
C GLY A 126 -2.57 -1.73 0.36
N VAL A 127 -1.70 -0.70 0.23
CA VAL A 127 -0.25 -0.92 0.19
C VAL A 127 0.30 -1.41 1.54
N VAL A 128 -0.19 -0.88 2.66
CA VAL A 128 0.23 -1.35 3.99
C VAL A 128 -0.22 -2.79 4.21
N ALA A 129 -1.45 -3.14 3.83
CA ALA A 129 -1.97 -4.50 3.93
C ALA A 129 -1.21 -5.46 2.98
N GLY A 130 -0.89 -5.00 1.76
CA GLY A 130 -0.10 -5.77 0.79
C GLY A 130 1.32 -6.04 1.27
N ASP A 131 2.02 -5.02 1.78
CA ASP A 131 3.37 -5.16 2.36
C ASP A 131 3.36 -6.08 3.58
N TYR A 132 2.30 -6.02 4.40
CA TYR A 132 2.11 -6.93 5.54
C TYR A 132 1.92 -8.38 5.09
N CYS A 133 1.10 -8.63 4.06
CA CYS A 133 0.88 -9.98 3.51
C CYS A 133 2.15 -10.58 2.92
N LYS A 134 2.95 -9.79 2.18
CA LYS A 134 4.23 -10.25 1.63
C LYS A 134 5.20 -10.67 2.73
N GLU A 135 5.35 -9.86 3.75
CA GLU A 135 6.23 -10.18 4.86
C GLU A 135 5.70 -11.34 5.72
N ALA A 136 4.37 -11.43 5.90
CA ALA A 136 3.76 -12.59 6.55
C ALA A 136 4.07 -13.88 5.80
N SER A 137 4.05 -13.84 4.46
CA SER A 137 4.49 -14.94 3.60
C SER A 137 5.95 -15.31 3.84
N ASP A 138 6.87 -14.33 3.86
CA ASP A 138 8.30 -14.57 4.05
C ASP A 138 8.61 -15.10 5.45
N LEU A 139 7.91 -14.62 6.46
CA LEU A 139 8.03 -15.10 7.85
C LEU A 139 7.31 -16.44 8.12
N GLY A 140 6.45 -16.89 7.22
CA GLY A 140 5.66 -18.12 7.36
C GLY A 140 4.48 -18.01 8.32
N VAL A 141 4.00 -16.79 8.61
CA VAL A 141 2.79 -16.59 9.41
C VAL A 141 1.59 -17.16 8.64
N PRO A 142 0.72 -17.99 9.25
CA PRO A 142 -0.39 -18.64 8.58
C PRO A 142 -1.54 -17.66 8.33
N LEU A 143 -1.28 -16.63 7.51
CA LEU A 143 -2.21 -15.56 7.22
C LEU A 143 -3.06 -15.90 5.99
N VAL A 144 -4.37 -15.64 6.08
CA VAL A 144 -5.29 -15.61 4.94
C VAL A 144 -5.95 -14.23 4.89
N GLY A 145 -5.97 -13.61 3.73
CA GLY A 145 -6.59 -12.29 3.56
C GLY A 145 -8.00 -12.41 2.98
N VAL A 146 -8.91 -11.52 3.40
CA VAL A 146 -10.21 -11.36 2.76
C VAL A 146 -10.47 -9.88 2.51
N GLY A 147 -10.83 -9.55 1.27
CA GLY A 147 -11.12 -8.18 0.83
C GLY A 147 -12.16 -8.12 -0.27
N LEU A 148 -12.32 -6.95 -0.88
CA LEU A 148 -13.21 -6.75 -2.02
C LEU A 148 -12.42 -6.77 -3.32
N MET A 149 -13.06 -7.17 -4.42
CA MET A 149 -12.37 -7.41 -5.69
C MET A 149 -11.98 -6.13 -6.44
N TYR A 150 -12.79 -5.10 -6.40
CA TYR A 150 -12.58 -3.82 -7.12
C TYR A 150 -12.14 -3.97 -8.59
N PRO A 151 -12.94 -4.60 -9.47
CA PRO A 151 -12.56 -4.83 -10.86
C PRO A 151 -12.39 -3.54 -11.69
N ARG A 152 -12.88 -2.40 -11.23
CA ARG A 152 -12.59 -1.08 -11.83
C ARG A 152 -11.28 -0.47 -11.35
N GLY A 153 -10.64 -1.08 -10.36
CA GLY A 153 -9.39 -0.60 -9.79
C GLY A 153 -9.47 0.84 -9.27
N TYR A 154 -8.31 1.47 -9.21
CA TYR A 154 -8.18 2.90 -8.93
C TYR A 154 -8.36 3.70 -10.23
N ALA A 155 -9.08 4.84 -10.16
CA ALA A 155 -9.30 5.70 -11.31
C ALA A 155 -7.98 6.05 -12.02
N HIS A 156 -7.93 5.88 -13.34
CA HIS A 156 -6.88 6.44 -14.16
C HIS A 156 -7.04 7.95 -14.25
N GLN A 157 -5.92 8.64 -14.13
CA GLN A 157 -5.89 10.10 -14.13
C GLN A 157 -5.48 10.62 -15.50
N ARG A 158 -6.29 11.52 -16.03
CA ARG A 158 -5.91 12.39 -17.15
C ARG A 158 -6.02 13.85 -16.71
N LEU A 159 -5.08 14.66 -17.20
CA LEU A 159 -5.12 16.09 -16.96
C LEU A 159 -5.61 16.82 -18.20
N SER A 160 -6.58 17.72 -18.06
CA SER A 160 -6.99 18.64 -19.11
C SER A 160 -5.87 19.62 -19.45
N GLY A 161 -6.01 20.38 -20.51
CA GLY A 161 -5.07 21.46 -20.87
C GLY A 161 -4.87 22.51 -19.77
N GLY A 162 -5.89 22.74 -18.94
CA GLY A 162 -5.84 23.63 -17.77
C GLY A 162 -5.37 22.96 -16.47
N GLY A 163 -4.90 21.72 -16.52
CA GLY A 163 -4.38 20.98 -15.38
C GLY A 163 -5.46 20.35 -14.47
N TRP A 164 -6.72 20.33 -14.91
CA TRP A 164 -7.81 19.72 -14.15
C TRP A 164 -7.77 18.21 -14.28
N GLN A 165 -7.88 17.50 -13.16
CA GLN A 165 -7.96 16.05 -13.12
C GLN A 165 -9.29 15.58 -13.69
N GLN A 166 -9.22 14.66 -14.64
CA GLN A 166 -10.32 13.88 -15.18
C GLN A 166 -10.06 12.40 -14.85
N GLU A 167 -11.09 11.71 -14.44
CA GLU A 167 -11.00 10.29 -14.10
C GLU A 167 -11.54 9.43 -15.26
N SER A 168 -10.86 8.34 -15.54
CA SER A 168 -11.37 7.24 -16.35
C SER A 168 -11.18 5.93 -15.60
N TYR A 169 -12.12 5.02 -15.80
CA TYR A 169 -12.09 3.70 -15.17
C TYR A 169 -11.96 2.65 -16.25
N GLU A 170 -10.98 1.78 -16.09
CA GLU A 170 -10.83 0.61 -16.94
C GLU A 170 -11.19 -0.62 -16.12
N TYR A 171 -12.06 -1.47 -16.67
CA TYR A 171 -12.35 -2.75 -16.05
C TYR A 171 -11.13 -3.64 -16.16
N LEU A 172 -10.84 -4.37 -15.09
CA LEU A 172 -9.84 -5.43 -15.09
C LEU A 172 -10.16 -6.42 -16.20
N ASP A 173 -9.19 -6.67 -17.07
CA ASP A 173 -9.25 -7.84 -17.92
C ASP A 173 -8.86 -9.06 -17.09
N TRP A 174 -9.83 -9.93 -16.88
CA TRP A 174 -9.67 -11.11 -16.04
C TRP A 174 -8.68 -12.13 -16.62
N SER A 175 -8.48 -12.10 -17.94
CA SER A 175 -7.48 -12.94 -18.61
C SER A 175 -6.06 -12.51 -18.29
N ASP A 176 -5.85 -11.24 -17.98
CA ASP A 176 -4.53 -10.64 -17.73
C ASP A 176 -4.16 -10.61 -16.25
N ALA A 177 -5.10 -10.94 -15.36
CA ALA A 177 -4.90 -10.82 -13.93
C ALA A 177 -4.39 -12.12 -13.29
N PRO A 178 -3.48 -12.05 -12.31
CA PRO A 178 -2.98 -13.22 -11.57
C PRO A 178 -4.00 -13.70 -10.52
N ILE A 179 -5.23 -13.98 -10.96
CA ILE A 179 -6.35 -14.42 -10.13
C ILE A 179 -6.95 -15.72 -10.65
N GLY A 180 -7.53 -16.49 -9.76
CA GLY A 180 -8.31 -17.68 -10.12
C GLY A 180 -9.57 -17.79 -9.26
N PRO A 181 -10.53 -18.63 -9.62
CA PRO A 181 -11.69 -18.88 -8.76
C PRO A 181 -11.25 -19.52 -7.45
N ALA A 182 -11.81 -19.06 -6.33
CA ALA A 182 -11.65 -19.75 -5.06
C ALA A 182 -12.49 -21.05 -5.07
N LEU A 183 -11.88 -22.15 -4.69
CA LEU A 183 -12.54 -23.47 -4.72
C LEU A 183 -12.79 -23.99 -3.31
N CYS A 184 -14.02 -24.44 -3.06
CA CYS A 184 -14.41 -25.17 -1.86
C CYS A 184 -13.72 -26.55 -1.80
N PRO A 185 -13.71 -27.24 -0.62
CA PRO A 185 -13.09 -28.56 -0.49
C PRO A 185 -13.64 -29.64 -1.43
N ASP A 186 -14.87 -29.49 -1.90
CA ASP A 186 -15.51 -30.38 -2.88
C ASP A 186 -15.15 -30.05 -4.34
N GLY A 187 -14.32 -29.04 -4.57
CA GLY A 187 -13.91 -28.57 -5.89
C GLY A 187 -14.88 -27.59 -6.56
N SER A 188 -16.03 -27.28 -5.95
CA SER A 188 -16.96 -26.27 -6.45
C SER A 188 -16.39 -24.86 -6.24
N ARG A 189 -16.88 -23.89 -7.04
CA ARG A 189 -16.55 -22.48 -6.84
C ARG A 189 -17.15 -21.97 -5.54
N CYS A 190 -16.39 -21.18 -4.80
CA CYS A 190 -16.88 -20.53 -3.60
C CYS A 190 -17.81 -19.37 -3.98
N ALA A 191 -19.10 -19.67 -3.99
CA ALA A 191 -20.18 -18.73 -4.21
C ALA A 191 -21.07 -18.69 -2.97
N LEU A 192 -21.47 -17.51 -2.55
CA LEU A 192 -22.30 -17.30 -1.36
C LEU A 192 -23.37 -16.23 -1.59
N THR A 193 -24.26 -16.12 -0.63
CA THR A 193 -25.29 -15.07 -0.64
C THR A 193 -25.20 -14.27 0.65
N VAL A 194 -25.18 -12.93 0.51
CA VAL A 194 -25.26 -12.01 1.64
C VAL A 194 -26.57 -11.24 1.54
N ARG A 195 -27.39 -11.32 2.58
CA ARG A 195 -28.65 -10.59 2.63
C ARG A 195 -28.41 -9.18 3.12
N LEU A 196 -28.65 -8.21 2.27
CA LEU A 196 -28.64 -6.79 2.61
C LEU A 196 -30.06 -6.27 2.82
N ALA A 197 -30.19 -5.06 3.34
CA ALA A 197 -31.51 -4.44 3.56
C ALA A 197 -32.36 -4.31 2.27
N GLY A 198 -31.74 -4.34 1.11
CA GLY A 198 -32.41 -4.29 -0.21
C GLY A 198 -32.70 -5.65 -0.85
N GLY A 199 -32.27 -6.75 -0.26
CA GLY A 199 -32.43 -8.10 -0.81
C GLY A 199 -31.18 -8.94 -0.72
N ASP A 200 -31.24 -10.10 -1.37
CA ASP A 200 -30.12 -11.07 -1.42
C ASP A 200 -29.13 -10.63 -2.50
N VAL A 201 -27.86 -10.60 -2.15
CA VAL A 201 -26.74 -10.28 -3.05
C VAL A 201 -25.88 -11.53 -3.19
N ARG A 202 -25.71 -11.97 -4.43
CA ARG A 202 -24.79 -13.04 -4.77
C ARG A 202 -23.35 -12.54 -4.76
N VAL A 203 -22.44 -13.38 -4.26
CA VAL A 203 -21.03 -13.06 -4.11
C VAL A 203 -20.19 -14.23 -4.55
N ASP A 204 -19.32 -14.04 -5.53
CA ASP A 204 -18.26 -14.98 -5.87
C ASP A 204 -16.98 -14.64 -5.12
N ALA A 205 -16.18 -15.64 -4.80
CA ALA A 205 -14.86 -15.43 -4.23
C ALA A 205 -13.77 -15.79 -5.25
N TRP A 206 -12.81 -14.88 -5.40
CA TRP A 206 -11.61 -15.07 -6.21
C TRP A 206 -10.39 -15.25 -5.31
N GLN A 207 -9.40 -16.02 -5.75
CA GLN A 207 -8.16 -16.21 -5.01
C GLN A 207 -6.97 -15.56 -5.72
N VAL A 208 -6.08 -14.96 -4.91
CA VAL A 208 -4.78 -14.44 -5.32
C VAL A 208 -3.71 -15.08 -4.43
N ARG A 209 -2.65 -15.58 -5.02
CA ARG A 209 -1.52 -16.14 -4.28
C ARG A 209 -0.41 -15.11 -4.14
N ALA A 210 0.10 -14.99 -2.93
CA ALA A 210 1.23 -14.15 -2.58
C ALA A 210 2.23 -14.98 -1.72
N GLY A 211 2.88 -15.93 -2.36
CA GLY A 211 3.71 -16.94 -1.70
C GLY A 211 2.87 -17.88 -0.84
N ARG A 212 3.05 -17.83 0.48
CA ARG A 212 2.28 -18.62 1.46
C ARG A 212 0.92 -18.02 1.80
N VAL A 213 0.76 -16.72 1.60
CA VAL A 213 -0.50 -16.02 1.88
C VAL A 213 -1.44 -16.16 0.68
N THR A 214 -2.67 -16.56 0.95
CA THR A 214 -3.76 -16.53 -0.03
C THR A 214 -4.72 -15.41 0.33
N LEU A 215 -5.07 -14.58 -0.65
CA LEU A 215 -6.11 -13.58 -0.54
C LEU A 215 -7.38 -14.10 -1.20
N TYR A 216 -8.51 -13.91 -0.56
CA TYR A 216 -9.84 -14.16 -1.08
C TYR A 216 -10.55 -12.83 -1.30
N LEU A 217 -10.94 -12.56 -2.54
CA LEU A 217 -11.52 -11.30 -2.97
C LEU A 217 -12.99 -11.52 -3.32
N LEU A 218 -13.85 -10.82 -2.59
CA LEU A 218 -15.30 -10.91 -2.74
C LEU A 218 -15.78 -10.03 -3.89
N ASP A 219 -16.52 -10.61 -4.82
CA ASP A 219 -17.02 -9.97 -6.04
C ASP A 219 -18.54 -10.05 -6.12
N THR A 220 -19.19 -8.90 -6.21
CA THR A 220 -20.64 -8.77 -6.41
C THR A 220 -21.00 -8.39 -7.84
N ASP A 221 -20.03 -8.14 -8.73
CA ASP A 221 -20.32 -7.77 -10.12
C ASP A 221 -20.76 -8.99 -10.96
N LEU A 222 -21.85 -9.60 -10.55
CA LEU A 222 -22.46 -10.78 -11.18
C LEU A 222 -23.73 -10.39 -11.91
N PRO A 223 -24.03 -11.01 -13.07
CA PRO A 223 -25.24 -10.70 -13.84
C PRO A 223 -26.57 -10.91 -13.07
N GLU A 224 -26.55 -11.81 -12.09
CA GLU A 224 -27.70 -12.14 -11.24
C GLU A 224 -28.04 -11.04 -10.23
N ASN A 225 -27.09 -10.14 -9.96
CA ASN A 225 -27.30 -9.05 -9.04
C ASN A 225 -27.88 -7.81 -9.72
N ALA A 226 -28.66 -7.03 -8.97
CA ALA A 226 -29.13 -5.73 -9.44
C ALA A 226 -27.94 -4.78 -9.71
N PRO A 227 -28.05 -3.83 -10.65
CA PRO A 227 -26.94 -2.94 -11.02
C PRO A 227 -26.27 -2.23 -9.82
N TRP A 228 -27.06 -1.75 -8.86
CA TRP A 228 -26.53 -1.09 -7.64
C TRP A 228 -25.88 -2.07 -6.66
N ASP A 229 -26.20 -3.37 -6.69
CA ASP A 229 -25.54 -4.40 -5.89
C ASP A 229 -24.20 -4.80 -6.53
N ARG A 230 -24.15 -4.82 -7.86
CA ARG A 230 -22.92 -5.06 -8.61
C ARG A 230 -21.82 -4.02 -8.33
N GLU A 231 -22.23 -2.78 -8.08
CA GLU A 231 -21.31 -1.67 -7.76
C GLU A 231 -20.62 -1.82 -6.39
N LEU A 232 -21.15 -2.63 -5.45
CA LEU A 232 -20.63 -2.73 -4.09
C LEU A 232 -19.17 -3.20 -4.01
N SER A 233 -18.75 -4.10 -4.89
CA SER A 233 -17.35 -4.55 -4.98
C SER A 233 -16.62 -3.95 -6.18
N SER A 234 -17.25 -3.09 -7.00
CA SER A 234 -16.63 -2.61 -8.24
C SER A 234 -15.65 -1.48 -8.02
N SER A 235 -15.89 -0.62 -7.03
CA SER A 235 -15.08 0.56 -6.75
C SER A 235 -15.03 0.87 -5.26
N SER A 236 -13.90 1.39 -4.78
CA SER A 236 -13.75 1.87 -3.40
C SER A 236 -14.26 3.31 -3.19
N PHE A 237 -14.76 3.98 -4.23
CA PHE A 237 -15.02 5.43 -4.27
C PHE A 237 -16.47 5.83 -4.09
N ASP A 238 -17.24 5.15 -3.29
CA ASP A 238 -18.57 5.60 -2.97
C ASP A 238 -18.55 6.34 -1.63
N ASP A 239 -18.94 7.61 -1.61
CA ASP A 239 -19.03 8.43 -0.41
C ASP A 239 -20.48 8.44 0.15
N ASP A 240 -21.41 7.69 -0.48
CA ASP A 240 -22.77 7.54 0.05
C ASP A 240 -22.74 6.73 1.35
N PRO A 241 -23.32 7.26 2.45
CA PRO A 241 -23.32 6.56 3.74
C PRO A 241 -24.03 5.20 3.71
N ASP A 242 -25.07 5.03 2.89
CA ASP A 242 -25.76 3.73 2.74
C ASP A 242 -24.90 2.74 1.97
N GLY A 243 -24.23 3.16 0.89
CA GLY A 243 -23.26 2.36 0.16
C GLY A 243 -22.08 1.93 1.03
N CYS A 244 -21.56 2.82 1.88
CA CYS A 244 -20.54 2.48 2.87
C CYS A 244 -21.03 1.42 3.88
N ALA A 245 -22.27 1.55 4.37
CA ALA A 245 -22.87 0.57 5.30
C ALA A 245 -23.04 -0.79 4.61
N ARG A 246 -23.55 -0.81 3.38
CA ARG A 246 -23.76 -2.04 2.59
C ARG A 246 -22.43 -2.75 2.30
N ARG A 247 -21.37 -2.03 1.97
CA ARG A 247 -20.02 -2.61 1.82
C ARG A 247 -19.47 -3.18 3.12
N ALA A 248 -19.67 -2.49 4.24
CA ALA A 248 -19.24 -3.01 5.55
C ALA A 248 -19.98 -4.30 5.93
N VAL A 249 -21.29 -4.40 5.64
CA VAL A 249 -22.08 -5.63 5.82
C VAL A 249 -21.58 -6.72 4.89
N LEU A 250 -21.39 -6.41 3.60
CA LEU A 250 -20.91 -7.34 2.59
C LEU A 250 -19.55 -7.94 2.98
N LEU A 251 -18.59 -7.09 3.35
CA LEU A 251 -17.25 -7.54 3.74
C LEU A 251 -17.29 -8.31 5.06
N GLY A 252 -18.07 -7.83 6.04
CA GLY A 252 -18.18 -8.46 7.35
C GLY A 252 -18.78 -9.87 7.28
N ALA A 253 -19.98 -10.00 6.74
CA ALA A 253 -20.66 -11.29 6.58
C ALA A 253 -19.97 -12.17 5.54
N GLY A 254 -19.61 -11.58 4.39
CA GLY A 254 -18.98 -12.30 3.29
C GLY A 254 -17.63 -12.92 3.68
N ALA A 255 -16.80 -12.21 4.47
CA ALA A 255 -15.51 -12.76 4.91
C ALA A 255 -15.65 -14.01 5.76
N VAL A 256 -16.57 -13.98 6.73
CA VAL A 256 -16.79 -15.15 7.60
C VAL A 256 -17.38 -16.31 6.83
N ARG A 257 -18.41 -16.07 6.01
CA ARG A 257 -19.08 -17.10 5.21
C ARG A 257 -18.16 -17.71 4.14
N ALA A 258 -17.35 -16.88 3.47
CA ALA A 258 -16.41 -17.36 2.47
C ALA A 258 -15.33 -18.26 3.09
N LEU A 259 -14.73 -17.86 4.21
CA LEU A 259 -13.73 -18.69 4.88
C LEU A 259 -14.33 -20.01 5.38
N ALA A 260 -15.54 -19.99 5.93
CA ALA A 260 -16.25 -21.20 6.33
C ALA A 260 -16.55 -22.14 5.13
N ALA A 261 -17.02 -21.61 3.99
CA ALA A 261 -17.27 -22.36 2.78
C ALA A 261 -15.97 -22.96 2.19
N LEU A 262 -14.84 -22.28 2.36
CA LEU A 262 -13.51 -22.75 1.96
C LEU A 262 -12.90 -23.75 2.96
N GLY A 263 -13.61 -24.11 4.05
CA GLY A 263 -13.11 -25.02 5.08
C GLY A 263 -12.01 -24.41 5.96
N LEU A 264 -11.94 -23.08 6.04
CA LEU A 264 -10.95 -22.36 6.82
C LEU A 264 -11.58 -21.84 8.12
N GLU A 265 -11.00 -22.24 9.25
CA GLU A 265 -11.44 -21.82 10.59
C GLU A 265 -10.38 -20.96 11.27
N PRO A 266 -10.44 -19.62 11.14
CA PRO A 266 -9.45 -18.75 11.76
C PRO A 266 -9.55 -18.75 13.29
N SER A 267 -8.39 -18.88 13.95
CA SER A 267 -8.28 -18.71 15.41
C SER A 267 -8.26 -17.23 15.80
N ILE A 268 -7.78 -16.37 14.91
CA ILE A 268 -7.63 -14.92 15.13
C ILE A 268 -8.19 -14.18 13.92
N TRP A 269 -8.88 -13.08 14.20
CA TRP A 269 -9.40 -12.15 13.22
C TRP A 269 -8.69 -10.81 13.36
N HIS A 270 -7.78 -10.53 12.44
CA HIS A 270 -7.07 -9.26 12.34
C HIS A 270 -7.84 -8.33 11.39
N VAL A 271 -8.58 -7.42 11.96
CA VAL A 271 -9.53 -6.54 11.27
C VAL A 271 -8.88 -5.18 11.03
N HIS A 272 -8.84 -4.75 9.79
CA HIS A 272 -8.25 -3.48 9.37
C HIS A 272 -9.33 -2.46 9.03
N GLU A 273 -9.26 -1.29 9.67
CA GLU A 273 -10.15 -0.15 9.49
C GLU A 273 -11.64 -0.46 9.75
N SER A 274 -12.41 0.58 9.81
CA SER A 274 -13.82 0.55 10.22
C SER A 274 -14.74 -0.27 9.30
N THR A 275 -14.46 -0.29 7.99
CA THR A 275 -15.27 -1.03 7.00
C THR A 275 -15.29 -2.54 7.25
N SER A 276 -14.26 -3.09 7.91
CA SER A 276 -14.11 -4.53 8.16
C SER A 276 -14.72 -4.99 9.49
N THR A 277 -15.22 -4.08 10.32
CA THR A 277 -15.57 -4.39 11.72
C THR A 277 -16.81 -5.26 11.88
N PHE A 278 -17.71 -5.28 10.89
CA PHE A 278 -18.93 -6.11 10.94
C PHE A 278 -18.66 -7.63 10.82
N VAL A 279 -17.41 -8.05 10.63
CA VAL A 279 -16.97 -9.42 10.93
C VAL A 279 -17.41 -9.86 12.33
N ALA A 280 -17.40 -8.95 13.30
CA ALA A 280 -17.85 -9.24 14.67
C ALA A 280 -19.35 -9.55 14.73
N LEU A 281 -20.20 -8.89 13.93
CA LEU A 281 -21.65 -9.17 13.90
C LEU A 281 -21.94 -10.57 13.37
N GLU A 282 -21.33 -10.98 12.26
CA GLU A 282 -21.52 -12.33 11.71
C GLU A 282 -21.07 -13.41 12.69
N ARG A 283 -19.96 -13.19 13.39
CA ARG A 283 -19.45 -14.12 14.41
C ARG A 283 -20.35 -14.15 15.65
N LEU A 284 -20.89 -13.02 16.08
CA LEU A 284 -21.88 -12.96 17.18
C LEU A 284 -23.16 -13.69 16.82
N GLU A 285 -23.66 -13.51 15.58
CA GLU A 285 -24.82 -14.25 15.07
C GLU A 285 -24.61 -15.76 15.15
N HIS A 286 -23.47 -16.26 14.66
CA HIS A 286 -23.16 -17.70 14.68
C HIS A 286 -23.07 -18.23 16.12
N LEU A 287 -22.45 -17.52 17.03
CA LEU A 287 -22.28 -17.96 18.43
C LEU A 287 -23.58 -17.95 19.20
N THR A 288 -24.41 -16.92 19.02
CA THR A 288 -25.72 -16.84 19.68
C THR A 288 -26.71 -17.85 19.10
N ALA A 289 -26.67 -18.08 17.78
CA ALA A 289 -27.44 -19.14 17.12
C ALA A 289 -27.03 -20.55 17.61
N ALA A 290 -25.76 -20.73 17.98
CA ALA A 290 -25.25 -21.95 18.61
C ALA A 290 -25.61 -22.06 20.10
N GLY A 291 -26.39 -21.10 20.66
CA GLY A 291 -26.91 -21.13 22.03
C GLY A 291 -26.04 -20.46 23.09
N LEU A 292 -24.96 -19.75 22.72
CA LEU A 292 -24.19 -18.98 23.69
C LEU A 292 -24.96 -17.75 24.16
N ALA A 293 -24.87 -17.43 25.45
CA ALA A 293 -25.38 -16.18 25.98
C ALA A 293 -24.61 -14.99 25.34
N TRP A 294 -25.26 -13.84 25.23
CA TRP A 294 -24.69 -12.63 24.62
C TRP A 294 -23.30 -12.27 25.13
N ASP A 295 -23.16 -12.22 26.47
CA ASP A 295 -21.91 -11.80 27.11
C ASP A 295 -20.78 -12.80 26.84
N ASP A 296 -21.08 -14.09 26.82
CA ASP A 296 -20.12 -15.14 26.49
C ASP A 296 -19.71 -15.10 25.01
N ALA A 297 -20.70 -14.88 24.11
CA ALA A 297 -20.45 -14.71 22.69
C ALA A 297 -19.58 -13.49 22.42
N LEU A 298 -19.90 -12.35 23.03
CA LEU A 298 -19.12 -11.11 22.92
C LEU A 298 -17.71 -11.29 23.48
N ALA A 299 -17.55 -11.91 24.65
CA ALA A 299 -16.27 -12.20 25.24
C ALA A 299 -15.41 -13.10 24.31
N ARG A 300 -16.03 -14.09 23.67
CA ARG A 300 -15.33 -14.98 22.71
C ARG A 300 -14.93 -14.25 21.44
N VAL A 301 -15.79 -13.40 20.88
CA VAL A 301 -15.46 -12.55 19.72
C VAL A 301 -14.32 -11.61 20.08
N ARG A 302 -14.39 -10.92 21.21
CA ARG A 302 -13.33 -10.00 21.67
C ARG A 302 -11.97 -10.68 21.76
N ARG A 303 -11.88 -11.79 22.48
CA ARG A 303 -10.61 -12.52 22.71
C ARG A 303 -9.87 -12.90 21.44
N SER A 304 -10.58 -13.13 20.35
CA SER A 304 -10.00 -13.56 19.07
C SER A 304 -10.03 -12.49 17.98
N THR A 305 -10.31 -11.23 18.32
CA THR A 305 -10.33 -10.11 17.36
C THR A 305 -9.27 -9.08 17.72
N LEU A 306 -8.50 -8.66 16.72
CA LEU A 306 -7.54 -7.56 16.78
C LEU A 306 -8.02 -6.48 15.82
N TYR A 307 -8.09 -5.25 16.28
CA TYR A 307 -8.51 -4.12 15.45
C TYR A 307 -7.33 -3.19 15.18
N ASN A 308 -7.04 -2.99 13.91
CA ASN A 308 -5.97 -2.12 13.43
C ASN A 308 -6.57 -0.91 12.73
N THR A 309 -6.29 0.29 13.24
CA THR A 309 -6.75 1.54 12.63
C THR A 309 -5.64 2.58 12.60
N ARG A 310 -5.68 3.44 11.57
CA ARG A 310 -4.74 4.56 11.40
C ARG A 310 -5.37 5.90 11.80
N ALA A 311 -6.63 5.91 12.16
CA ALA A 311 -7.35 7.11 12.57
C ALA A 311 -7.29 7.31 14.09
N ALA A 312 -6.98 8.51 14.52
CA ALA A 312 -7.01 8.90 15.93
C ALA A 312 -8.44 9.02 16.51
N GLY A 313 -9.46 9.01 15.65
CA GLY A 313 -10.87 9.10 16.02
C GLY A 313 -11.76 8.64 14.87
N PRO A 314 -13.09 8.52 15.08
CA PRO A 314 -14.01 8.06 14.05
C PRO A 314 -14.12 9.09 12.93
N PRO A 315 -13.65 8.77 11.69
CA PRO A 315 -13.82 9.64 10.55
C PRO A 315 -15.32 9.79 10.20
N ARG A 316 -15.69 10.87 9.54
CA ARG A 316 -17.12 11.15 9.20
C ARG A 316 -17.77 10.02 8.40
N ARG A 317 -17.04 9.38 7.51
CA ARG A 317 -17.53 8.24 6.69
C ARG A 317 -17.87 6.99 7.50
N ASP A 318 -17.38 6.88 8.74
CA ASP A 318 -17.64 5.74 9.64
C ASP A 318 -18.85 5.97 10.54
N GLN A 319 -19.52 7.11 10.37
CA GLN A 319 -20.69 7.50 11.15
C GLN A 319 -21.96 7.10 10.40
N MET A 320 -22.78 6.30 11.05
CA MET A 320 -24.05 5.81 10.51
C MET A 320 -25.20 6.22 11.42
N THR A 321 -26.39 6.39 10.88
CA THR A 321 -27.60 6.53 11.72
C THR A 321 -27.92 5.18 12.34
N PHE A 322 -28.50 5.18 13.54
CA PHE A 322 -28.97 3.93 14.16
C PHE A 322 -29.98 3.20 13.28
N ALA A 323 -30.86 3.93 12.61
CA ALA A 323 -31.86 3.36 11.70
C ALA A 323 -31.20 2.61 10.51
N THR A 324 -30.09 3.11 9.98
CA THR A 324 -29.33 2.42 8.93
C THR A 324 -28.75 1.09 9.45
N VAL A 325 -28.12 1.13 10.62
CA VAL A 325 -27.53 -0.09 11.22
C VAL A 325 -28.63 -1.10 11.58
N GLU A 326 -29.74 -0.65 12.16
CA GLU A 326 -30.90 -1.50 12.50
C GLU A 326 -31.49 -2.21 11.30
N ARG A 327 -31.64 -1.53 10.17
CA ARG A 327 -32.13 -2.15 8.93
C ARG A 327 -31.21 -3.30 8.47
N HIS A 328 -29.89 -3.12 8.56
CA HIS A 328 -28.92 -4.13 8.17
C HIS A 328 -28.86 -5.28 9.18
N ILE A 329 -28.96 -5.01 10.49
CA ILE A 329 -29.04 -6.07 11.51
C ILE A 329 -30.27 -6.94 11.24
N ALA A 330 -31.44 -6.33 11.04
CA ALA A 330 -32.68 -7.07 10.79
C ALA A 330 -32.62 -7.92 9.50
N ALA A 331 -31.93 -7.46 8.48
CA ALA A 331 -31.81 -8.16 7.21
C ALA A 331 -30.75 -9.24 7.23
N CYS A 332 -29.52 -8.93 7.63
CA CYS A 332 -28.37 -9.82 7.53
C CYS A 332 -28.21 -10.75 8.74
N TRP A 333 -28.59 -10.26 9.92
CA TRP A 333 -28.37 -10.94 11.20
C TRP A 333 -29.67 -10.99 12.03
N PRO A 334 -30.72 -11.70 11.57
CA PRO A 334 -32.02 -11.72 12.22
C PRO A 334 -32.00 -12.30 13.64
N GLY A 335 -31.05 -13.19 13.96
CA GLY A 335 -30.84 -13.72 15.31
C GLY A 335 -30.35 -12.67 16.31
N LEU A 336 -29.68 -11.61 15.83
CA LEU A 336 -29.31 -10.46 16.68
C LEU A 336 -30.41 -9.41 16.84
N ALA A 337 -31.55 -9.54 16.14
CA ALA A 337 -32.63 -8.57 16.23
C ALA A 337 -33.17 -8.39 17.68
N PRO A 338 -33.33 -9.44 18.51
CA PRO A 338 -33.70 -9.29 19.93
C PRO A 338 -32.62 -8.59 20.77
N LEU A 339 -31.34 -8.68 20.34
CA LEU A 339 -30.18 -8.12 21.03
C LEU A 339 -29.75 -6.76 20.45
N ARG A 340 -30.56 -6.18 19.57
CA ARG A 340 -30.30 -4.91 18.88
C ARG A 340 -29.85 -3.78 19.80
N PRO A 341 -30.48 -3.53 20.99
CA PRO A 341 -30.03 -2.47 21.88
C PRO A 341 -28.58 -2.67 22.35
N ALA A 342 -28.19 -3.92 22.65
CA ALA A 342 -26.83 -4.25 23.08
C ALA A 342 -25.81 -4.07 21.91
N VAL A 343 -26.17 -4.48 20.69
CA VAL A 343 -25.34 -4.27 19.50
C VAL A 343 -25.14 -2.78 19.23
N LEU A 344 -26.22 -1.97 19.27
CA LEU A 344 -26.13 -0.53 19.01
C LEU A 344 -25.31 0.20 20.07
N ALA A 345 -25.36 -0.25 21.34
CA ALA A 345 -24.55 0.31 22.41
C ALA A 345 -23.04 0.17 22.16
N LEU A 346 -22.60 -0.92 21.50
CA LEU A 346 -21.19 -1.13 21.16
C LEU A 346 -20.63 -0.09 20.19
N GLY A 347 -21.45 0.45 19.28
CA GLY A 347 -21.01 1.47 18.32
C GLY A 347 -21.45 2.90 18.69
N ARG A 348 -22.17 3.10 19.79
CA ARG A 348 -22.75 4.39 20.15
C ARG A 348 -21.69 5.44 20.49
N VAL A 349 -21.81 6.59 19.85
CA VAL A 349 -21.04 7.81 20.12
C VAL A 349 -22.02 8.96 20.34
N GLU A 350 -21.81 9.71 21.42
CA GLU A 350 -22.60 10.89 21.74
C GLU A 350 -21.80 12.15 21.46
N VAL A 351 -22.43 13.11 20.81
CA VAL A 351 -21.87 14.44 20.52
C VAL A 351 -22.93 15.49 20.82
N ASP A 352 -22.53 16.74 20.95
CA ASP A 352 -23.44 17.86 21.29
C ASP A 352 -24.71 17.97 20.40
N ARG A 353 -24.65 17.41 19.20
CA ARG A 353 -25.75 17.47 18.21
C ARG A 353 -26.57 16.17 18.11
N GLY A 354 -26.39 15.22 19.02
CA GLY A 354 -27.08 13.94 19.02
C GLY A 354 -26.14 12.74 19.10
N ALA A 355 -26.67 11.55 18.87
CA ALA A 355 -25.90 10.31 18.91
C ALA A 355 -25.92 9.61 17.53
N PHE A 356 -24.84 8.93 17.20
CA PHE A 356 -24.70 8.13 15.98
C PHE A 356 -23.99 6.80 16.31
N PHE A 357 -24.05 5.87 15.35
CA PHE A 357 -23.27 4.65 15.39
C PHE A 357 -21.96 4.84 14.64
N SER A 358 -20.85 4.52 15.29
CA SER A 358 -19.52 4.51 14.68
C SER A 358 -19.02 3.08 14.51
N THR A 359 -18.71 2.69 13.28
CA THR A 359 -18.10 1.40 12.99
C THR A 359 -16.70 1.28 13.58
N ALA A 360 -15.95 2.38 13.68
CA ALA A 360 -14.64 2.40 14.32
C ALA A 360 -14.73 2.10 15.83
N VAL A 361 -15.69 2.74 16.52
CA VAL A 361 -15.94 2.50 17.96
C VAL A 361 -16.45 1.08 18.19
N PHE A 362 -17.35 0.61 17.32
CA PHE A 362 -17.83 -0.77 17.35
C PHE A 362 -16.67 -1.76 17.21
N GLY A 363 -15.78 -1.54 16.24
CA GLY A 363 -14.59 -2.39 16.03
C GLY A 363 -13.68 -2.40 17.26
N ALA A 364 -13.46 -1.25 17.85
CA ALA A 364 -12.69 -1.13 19.09
C ALA A 364 -13.29 -1.92 20.23
N ARG A 365 -14.60 -1.76 20.48
CA ARG A 365 -15.33 -2.45 21.58
C ARG A 365 -15.55 -3.95 21.33
N THR A 366 -15.36 -4.43 20.13
CA THR A 366 -15.45 -5.85 19.76
C THR A 366 -14.08 -6.53 19.62
N ALA A 367 -12.98 -5.84 19.93
CA ALA A 367 -11.63 -6.38 19.88
C ALA A 367 -11.00 -6.54 21.27
N ALA A 368 -10.07 -7.49 21.41
CA ALA A 368 -9.21 -7.64 22.58
C ALA A 368 -8.15 -6.54 22.64
N SER A 369 -7.66 -6.14 21.48
CA SER A 369 -6.58 -5.16 21.36
C SER A 369 -6.78 -4.26 20.15
N ILE A 370 -6.44 -2.98 20.32
CA ILE A 370 -6.43 -2.00 19.24
C ILE A 370 -4.98 -1.62 18.96
N ASN A 371 -4.59 -1.74 17.69
CA ASN A 371 -3.32 -1.17 17.22
C ASN A 371 -3.57 0.21 16.63
N ILE A 372 -3.06 1.24 17.30
CA ILE A 372 -3.04 2.63 16.81
C ILE A 372 -1.57 3.04 16.77
N PRO A 373 -0.98 3.30 15.59
CA PRO A 373 0.39 3.77 15.49
C PRO A 373 0.61 5.08 16.26
N ALA A 374 1.75 5.23 16.91
CA ALA A 374 2.04 6.37 17.79
C ALA A 374 1.88 7.74 17.11
N HIS A 375 2.13 7.80 15.80
CA HIS A 375 1.99 9.02 15.01
C HIS A 375 0.53 9.39 14.64
N ALA A 376 -0.44 8.56 14.98
CA ALA A 376 -1.85 8.88 14.80
C ALA A 376 -2.40 9.86 15.86
N GLY A 377 -1.52 10.38 16.72
CA GLY A 377 -1.88 11.27 17.83
C GLY A 377 -2.35 10.52 19.07
N ALA A 378 -2.74 11.26 20.12
CA ALA A 378 -3.36 10.69 21.30
C ALA A 378 -4.77 10.19 20.91
N GLY A 379 -4.79 9.01 20.27
CA GLY A 379 -5.98 8.42 19.72
C GLY A 379 -7.04 8.18 20.77
N TRP A 380 -8.20 7.87 20.28
CA TRP A 380 -9.37 7.47 21.06
C TRP A 380 -8.99 6.54 22.20
N ARG A 381 -9.14 7.00 23.43
CA ARG A 381 -9.00 6.21 24.66
C ARG A 381 -10.34 6.18 25.33
N GLU A 382 -10.78 5.01 25.68
CA GLU A 382 -11.96 4.83 26.50
C GLU A 382 -11.48 4.57 27.94
N ASP A 383 -11.87 5.44 28.87
CA ASP A 383 -11.62 5.25 30.29
C ASP A 383 -12.68 4.29 30.87
N SER A 384 -12.64 3.04 30.46
CA SER A 384 -13.52 1.97 30.91
C SER A 384 -12.68 0.77 31.35
N PRO A 385 -13.09 0.05 32.45
CA PRO A 385 -12.42 -1.20 32.83
C PRO A 385 -12.41 -2.28 31.76
N ASP A 386 -13.39 -2.24 30.85
CA ASP A 386 -13.55 -3.17 29.74
C ASP A 386 -12.93 -2.66 28.42
N ALA A 387 -12.17 -1.56 28.48
CA ALA A 387 -11.52 -1.01 27.31
C ALA A 387 -10.47 -1.99 26.76
N PRO A 388 -10.40 -2.15 25.42
CA PRO A 388 -9.40 -3.02 24.80
C PRO A 388 -7.98 -2.52 25.07
N ALA A 389 -7.03 -3.46 25.11
CA ALA A 389 -5.63 -3.12 25.28
C ALA A 389 -5.13 -2.28 24.10
N HIS A 390 -4.53 -1.14 24.41
CA HIS A 390 -3.90 -0.29 23.38
C HIS A 390 -2.48 -0.73 23.13
N VAL A 391 -2.19 -1.07 21.87
CA VAL A 391 -0.85 -1.40 21.39
C VAL A 391 -0.47 -0.39 20.32
N SER A 392 0.79 0.05 20.33
CA SER A 392 1.33 0.90 19.28
C SER A 392 2.44 0.15 18.53
N ILE A 393 2.10 -0.28 17.32
CA ILE A 393 3.05 -0.89 16.38
C ILE A 393 3.04 -0.03 15.13
N ALA A 394 4.12 0.68 14.89
CA ALA A 394 4.27 1.46 13.67
C ALA A 394 4.22 0.52 12.46
N PRO A 395 3.53 0.89 11.37
CA PRO A 395 3.55 0.12 10.14
C PRO A 395 4.96 0.06 9.57
N GLY A 396 5.24 -0.97 8.78
CA GLY A 396 6.51 -1.13 8.08
C GLY A 396 6.29 -1.26 6.59
N VAL A 397 7.37 -1.10 5.82
CA VAL A 397 7.40 -1.34 4.39
C VAL A 397 8.07 -2.69 4.10
N HIS A 398 7.57 -3.42 3.12
CA HIS A 398 8.21 -4.64 2.65
C HIS A 398 9.44 -4.30 1.81
N VAL A 399 10.61 -4.30 2.44
CA VAL A 399 11.87 -3.75 1.88
C VAL A 399 12.16 -4.32 0.49
N ALA A 400 12.04 -5.62 0.30
CA ALA A 400 12.32 -6.28 -0.98
C ALA A 400 11.44 -5.78 -2.15
N SER A 401 10.22 -5.29 -1.87
CA SER A 401 9.34 -4.71 -2.89
C SER A 401 9.72 -3.29 -3.29
N TRP A 402 10.35 -2.53 -2.39
CA TRP A 402 10.56 -1.08 -2.57
C TRP A 402 11.99 -0.70 -2.94
N ILE A 403 12.99 -1.54 -2.62
CA ILE A 403 14.38 -1.27 -3.01
C ILE A 403 14.65 -1.66 -4.47
N PRO A 404 15.53 -0.92 -5.17
CA PRO A 404 16.00 -1.29 -6.50
C PRO A 404 17.03 -2.43 -6.43
N ARG A 405 17.17 -3.15 -7.56
CA ARG A 405 18.13 -4.25 -7.69
C ARG A 405 19.58 -3.81 -7.38
N GLU A 406 19.94 -2.63 -7.84
CA GLU A 406 21.28 -2.08 -7.64
C GLU A 406 21.63 -1.92 -6.16
N LEU A 407 20.66 -1.47 -5.37
CA LEU A 407 20.83 -1.33 -3.93
C LEU A 407 20.79 -2.69 -3.24
N ALA A 408 19.92 -3.61 -3.68
CA ALA A 408 19.88 -4.98 -3.17
C ALA A 408 21.22 -5.69 -3.39
N THR A 409 21.86 -5.53 -4.56
CA THR A 409 23.19 -6.07 -4.85
C THR A 409 24.26 -5.49 -3.92
N LEU A 410 24.15 -4.21 -3.57
CA LEU A 410 25.04 -3.58 -2.60
C LEU A 410 24.83 -4.18 -1.21
N PHE A 411 23.59 -4.42 -0.80
CA PHE A 411 23.28 -5.08 0.47
C PHE A 411 23.76 -6.53 0.51
N ASP A 412 23.59 -7.28 -0.58
CA ASP A 412 24.13 -8.65 -0.68
C ASP A 412 25.66 -8.68 -0.46
N ARG A 413 26.38 -7.65 -0.93
CA ARG A 413 27.83 -7.55 -0.80
C ARG A 413 28.28 -7.14 0.62
N TYR A 414 27.66 -6.14 1.23
CA TYR A 414 28.12 -5.54 2.48
C TYR A 414 27.41 -6.10 3.71
N VAL A 415 26.10 -6.26 3.68
CA VAL A 415 25.31 -6.80 4.80
C VAL A 415 25.35 -8.33 4.82
N GLY A 416 25.45 -8.94 3.62
CA GLY A 416 25.44 -10.39 3.40
C GLY A 416 24.20 -10.85 2.64
N GLY A 417 24.28 -12.01 1.95
CA GLY A 417 23.17 -12.56 1.16
C GLY A 417 21.92 -12.88 1.96
N ASP A 418 22.02 -12.95 3.28
CA ASP A 418 20.93 -13.18 4.24
C ASP A 418 20.29 -11.89 4.78
N TRP A 419 20.63 -10.72 4.25
CA TRP A 419 20.11 -9.42 4.74
C TRP A 419 18.58 -9.37 4.75
N ARG A 420 17.92 -10.11 3.84
CA ARG A 420 16.45 -10.19 3.78
C ARG A 420 15.86 -10.79 5.05
N ASP A 421 16.57 -11.71 5.69
CA ASP A 421 16.16 -12.32 6.96
C ASP A 421 16.56 -11.51 8.19
N ARG A 422 17.48 -10.55 8.02
CA ARG A 422 18.05 -9.70 9.07
C ARG A 422 17.63 -8.23 8.95
N GLN A 423 16.53 -7.93 8.25
CA GLN A 423 16.07 -6.57 8.06
C GLN A 423 15.84 -5.83 9.39
N ASP A 424 15.34 -6.52 10.41
CA ASP A 424 15.03 -5.98 11.73
C ASP A 424 16.22 -6.05 12.73
N ASP A 425 17.40 -6.48 12.30
CA ASP A 425 18.62 -6.50 13.09
C ASP A 425 19.43 -5.22 12.85
N ALA A 426 19.29 -4.23 13.73
CA ALA A 426 20.00 -2.95 13.58
C ALA A 426 21.53 -3.09 13.55
N ALA A 427 22.10 -4.11 14.23
CA ALA A 427 23.54 -4.34 14.24
C ALA A 427 24.06 -4.75 12.85
N ALA A 428 23.28 -5.56 12.12
CA ALA A 428 23.64 -6.00 10.78
C ALA A 428 23.81 -4.86 9.78
N TRP A 429 23.05 -3.79 9.94
CA TRP A 429 23.03 -2.66 9.01
C TRP A 429 24.16 -1.65 9.24
N ASN A 430 24.84 -1.68 10.40
CA ASN A 430 25.91 -0.72 10.72
C ASN A 430 27.06 -0.75 9.69
N VAL A 431 27.31 -1.90 9.07
CA VAL A 431 28.35 -2.07 8.04
C VAL A 431 28.12 -1.17 6.80
N ILE A 432 26.91 -0.75 6.55
CA ILE A 432 26.59 0.16 5.42
C ILE A 432 27.30 1.51 5.58
N ARG A 433 27.61 1.95 6.80
CA ARG A 433 28.37 3.18 7.03
C ARG A 433 29.80 3.09 6.46
N GLU A 434 30.34 1.88 6.37
CA GLU A 434 31.70 1.59 5.87
C GLU A 434 31.73 1.34 4.35
N ALA A 435 30.56 1.16 3.71
CA ALA A 435 30.50 0.99 2.25
C ALA A 435 31.11 2.20 1.52
N PRO A 436 31.87 2.01 0.42
CA PRO A 436 32.46 3.11 -0.34
C PRO A 436 31.42 4.11 -0.82
N ASP A 437 31.70 5.40 -0.64
CA ASP A 437 30.82 6.49 -1.03
C ASP A 437 30.57 6.51 -2.53
N GLU A 438 31.58 6.16 -3.32
CA GLU A 438 31.53 6.09 -4.78
C GLU A 438 30.55 5.04 -5.28
N GLU A 439 30.49 3.88 -4.65
CA GLU A 439 29.56 2.81 -5.05
C GLU A 439 28.11 3.24 -4.79
N LEU A 440 27.82 3.77 -3.60
CA LEU A 440 26.48 4.23 -3.24
C LEU A 440 26.05 5.40 -4.13
N TRP A 441 26.98 6.34 -4.39
CA TRP A 441 26.72 7.47 -5.27
C TRP A 441 26.44 7.03 -6.71
N ALA A 442 27.20 6.09 -7.25
CA ALA A 442 26.97 5.53 -8.57
C ALA A 442 25.59 4.85 -8.69
N VAL A 443 25.15 4.14 -7.64
CA VAL A 443 23.79 3.60 -7.58
C VAL A 443 22.77 4.74 -7.63
N ARG A 444 22.92 5.79 -6.82
CA ARG A 444 22.00 6.94 -6.80
C ARG A 444 21.89 7.62 -8.16
N GLN A 445 23.01 7.85 -8.82
CA GLN A 445 23.01 8.47 -10.15
C GLN A 445 22.25 7.62 -11.19
N ARG A 446 22.41 6.32 -11.17
CA ARG A 446 21.68 5.39 -12.06
C ARG A 446 20.18 5.45 -11.81
N LEU A 447 19.75 5.39 -10.55
CA LEU A 447 18.34 5.41 -10.19
C LEU A 447 17.66 6.72 -10.57
N ARG A 448 18.34 7.85 -10.39
CA ARG A 448 17.87 9.15 -10.87
C ARG A 448 17.76 9.17 -12.40
N GLY A 449 18.72 8.55 -13.09
CA GLY A 449 18.67 8.35 -14.54
C GLY A 449 17.41 7.61 -14.97
N TYR A 450 17.07 6.50 -14.31
CA TYR A 450 15.85 5.72 -14.61
C TYR A 450 14.56 6.53 -14.39
N LEU A 451 14.48 7.30 -13.32
CA LEU A 451 13.32 8.18 -13.07
C LEU A 451 13.17 9.22 -14.18
N VAL A 452 14.26 9.87 -14.55
CA VAL A 452 14.26 10.92 -15.60
C VAL A 452 13.91 10.32 -16.97
N GLU A 453 14.48 9.18 -17.31
CA GLU A 453 14.18 8.48 -18.56
C GLU A 453 12.70 8.07 -18.62
N PHE A 454 12.18 7.48 -17.55
CA PHE A 454 10.77 7.14 -17.43
C PHE A 454 9.86 8.35 -17.62
N ALA A 455 10.13 9.45 -16.91
CA ALA A 455 9.33 10.66 -17.03
C ALA A 455 9.33 11.20 -18.47
N ARG A 456 10.50 11.23 -19.11
CA ARG A 456 10.64 11.66 -20.51
C ARG A 456 9.91 10.74 -21.48
N GLU A 457 9.99 9.42 -21.29
CA GLU A 457 9.31 8.45 -22.14
C GLU A 457 7.78 8.56 -21.99
N ARG A 458 7.29 8.69 -20.77
CA ARG A 458 5.85 8.87 -20.50
C ARG A 458 5.32 10.16 -21.14
N ALA A 459 6.10 11.26 -21.07
CA ALA A 459 5.79 12.50 -21.75
C ALA A 459 5.71 12.33 -23.30
N ARG A 460 6.67 11.60 -23.91
CA ARG A 460 6.68 11.34 -25.36
C ARG A 460 5.50 10.48 -25.81
N ARG A 461 5.17 9.41 -25.08
CA ARG A 461 4.02 8.54 -25.39
C ARG A 461 2.72 9.34 -25.37
N ARG A 462 2.59 10.25 -24.45
CA ARG A 462 1.42 11.10 -24.35
C ARG A 462 1.35 12.11 -25.49
N TRP A 463 2.47 12.70 -25.88
CA TRP A 463 2.53 13.60 -27.02
C TRP A 463 2.08 12.92 -28.32
N SER A 464 2.56 11.72 -28.60
CA SER A 464 2.18 11.00 -29.82
C SER A 464 0.70 10.59 -29.86
N ARG A 465 0.08 10.39 -28.71
CA ARG A 465 -1.36 10.02 -28.60
C ARG A 465 -2.30 11.22 -28.67
N GLU A 466 -1.93 12.35 -28.10
CA GLU A 466 -2.84 13.47 -27.83
C GLU A 466 -2.44 14.78 -28.55
N GLN A 467 -1.38 14.82 -29.32
CA GLN A 467 -0.83 16.04 -29.93
C GLN A 467 -0.68 17.17 -28.89
N ALA A 468 -0.14 16.85 -27.73
CA ALA A 468 -0.03 17.78 -26.60
C ALA A 468 0.83 18.99 -26.99
N SER A 469 0.50 20.18 -26.46
CA SER A 469 1.29 21.41 -26.67
C SER A 469 2.72 21.24 -26.11
N GLY A 470 3.69 21.94 -26.70
CA GLY A 470 5.07 21.91 -26.22
C GLY A 470 5.24 22.26 -24.75
N THR A 471 4.47 23.24 -24.25
CA THR A 471 4.47 23.63 -22.83
C THR A 471 4.02 22.48 -21.92
N ARG A 472 3.03 21.70 -22.35
CA ARG A 472 2.54 20.53 -21.59
C ARG A 472 3.58 19.42 -21.56
N ILE A 473 4.30 19.19 -22.67
CA ILE A 473 5.37 18.21 -22.74
C ILE A 473 6.49 18.56 -21.76
N VAL A 474 6.84 19.84 -21.67
CA VAL A 474 7.83 20.33 -20.70
C VAL A 474 7.35 20.09 -19.26
N ALA A 475 6.09 20.36 -18.95
CA ALA A 475 5.50 20.12 -17.64
C ALA A 475 5.46 18.62 -17.24
N LEU A 476 5.46 17.71 -18.21
CA LEU A 476 5.53 16.29 -17.99
C LEU A 476 6.97 15.76 -17.75
N GLY A 477 7.97 16.63 -17.78
CA GLY A 477 9.33 16.29 -17.38
C GLY A 477 10.36 16.09 -18.49
N THR A 478 10.09 16.55 -19.73
CA THR A 478 11.07 16.40 -20.83
C THR A 478 12.38 17.13 -20.60
N LEU A 479 12.38 18.21 -19.82
CA LEU A 479 13.57 18.99 -19.48
C LEU A 479 14.26 18.56 -18.18
N LEU A 480 13.76 17.52 -17.50
CA LEU A 480 14.45 16.97 -16.34
C LEU A 480 15.84 16.45 -16.74
N ASP A 481 16.80 16.61 -15.84
CA ASP A 481 18.21 16.29 -16.05
C ASP A 481 18.72 15.33 -14.97
N PRO A 482 19.29 14.15 -15.33
CA PRO A 482 19.80 13.21 -14.34
C PRO A 482 20.99 13.70 -13.53
N ALA A 483 21.62 14.81 -13.89
CA ALA A 483 22.70 15.41 -13.12
C ALA A 483 22.24 16.40 -12.03
N VAL A 484 20.96 16.77 -12.02
CA VAL A 484 20.36 17.80 -11.17
C VAL A 484 19.74 17.20 -9.93
N LEU A 485 19.90 17.88 -8.77
CA LEU A 485 19.23 17.54 -7.51
C LEU A 485 17.71 17.41 -7.73
N THR A 486 17.18 16.25 -7.44
CA THR A 486 15.77 15.91 -7.70
C THR A 486 14.99 15.74 -6.40
N ILE A 487 14.02 16.61 -6.17
CA ILE A 487 13.06 16.52 -5.07
C ILE A 487 11.81 15.79 -5.56
N GLY A 488 11.43 14.71 -4.88
CA GLY A 488 10.22 13.94 -5.19
C GLY A 488 9.10 14.25 -4.20
N PHE A 489 7.87 14.38 -4.73
CA PHE A 489 6.64 14.44 -3.95
C PHE A 489 5.59 13.53 -4.58
N GLY A 490 5.10 12.53 -3.82
CA GLY A 490 4.13 11.57 -4.35
C GLY A 490 3.14 11.09 -3.29
N ARG A 491 1.85 11.42 -3.47
CA ARG A 491 0.78 10.96 -2.58
C ARG A 491 -0.61 11.31 -3.14
N ARG A 492 -1.66 10.84 -2.43
CA ARG A 492 -3.01 11.40 -2.63
C ARG A 492 -2.98 12.90 -2.30
N PHE A 493 -3.56 13.71 -3.19
CA PHE A 493 -3.73 15.15 -2.97
C PHE A 493 -4.95 15.39 -2.08
N THR A 494 -4.71 16.00 -0.93
CA THR A 494 -5.73 16.40 0.06
C THR A 494 -5.29 17.73 0.68
N GLU A 495 -6.21 18.49 1.25
CA GLU A 495 -5.90 19.76 1.90
C GLU A 495 -4.81 19.61 2.98
N GLU A 496 -4.90 18.58 3.78
CA GLU A 496 -3.95 18.29 4.87
C GLU A 496 -2.53 17.98 4.39
N ALA A 497 -2.41 17.53 3.14
CA ALA A 497 -1.11 17.22 2.53
C ALA A 497 -0.27 18.44 2.17
N ARG A 498 -0.91 19.59 1.99
CA ARG A 498 -0.31 20.89 1.59
C ARG A 498 0.72 20.75 0.46
N PRO A 499 0.38 20.13 -0.67
CA PRO A 499 1.35 19.88 -1.75
C PRO A 499 1.86 21.17 -2.38
N ASP A 500 1.13 22.26 -2.26
CA ASP A 500 1.45 23.59 -2.78
C ASP A 500 2.24 24.49 -1.81
N LEU A 501 2.57 23.99 -0.61
CA LEU A 501 3.34 24.75 0.38
C LEU A 501 4.66 25.29 -0.18
N ILE A 502 5.36 24.50 -1.00
CA ILE A 502 6.63 24.89 -1.62
C ILE A 502 6.50 26.06 -2.62
N PHE A 503 5.27 26.42 -3.05
CA PHE A 503 5.00 27.50 -3.97
C PHE A 503 4.47 28.77 -3.27
N GLN A 504 4.48 28.84 -1.95
CA GLN A 504 4.05 30.02 -1.18
C GLN A 504 4.80 31.29 -1.61
N ASP A 505 6.09 31.16 -1.86
CA ASP A 505 6.91 32.20 -2.49
C ASP A 505 7.47 31.66 -3.81
N ALA A 506 6.66 31.80 -4.87
CA ALA A 506 6.98 31.26 -6.19
C ALA A 506 8.24 31.93 -6.80
N GLN A 507 8.47 33.20 -6.52
CA GLN A 507 9.66 33.91 -7.04
C GLN A 507 10.95 33.40 -6.39
N ARG A 508 10.93 33.19 -5.08
CA ARG A 508 12.07 32.61 -4.35
C ARG A 508 12.37 31.21 -4.82
N LEU A 509 11.31 30.38 -4.95
CA LEU A 509 11.44 29.02 -5.48
C LEU A 509 12.02 29.04 -6.90
N ALA A 510 11.54 29.90 -7.79
CA ALA A 510 12.06 30.00 -9.15
C ALA A 510 13.56 30.30 -9.15
N THR A 511 14.03 31.22 -8.28
CA THR A 511 15.45 31.53 -8.12
C THR A 511 16.27 30.28 -7.70
N ILE A 512 15.73 29.46 -6.79
CA ILE A 512 16.40 28.24 -6.33
C ILE A 512 16.47 27.21 -7.48
N VAL A 513 15.33 26.92 -8.15
CA VAL A 513 15.28 25.83 -9.13
C VAL A 513 16.00 26.14 -10.43
N THR A 514 16.07 27.45 -10.81
CA THR A 514 16.75 27.88 -12.06
C THR A 514 18.18 28.35 -11.85
N ALA A 515 18.74 28.18 -10.65
CA ALA A 515 20.12 28.57 -10.36
C ALA A 515 21.11 27.88 -11.31
N SER A 516 21.95 28.65 -12.04
CA SER A 516 22.79 28.13 -13.11
C SER A 516 23.87 27.15 -12.65
N ARG A 517 24.40 27.29 -11.44
CA ARG A 517 25.48 26.45 -10.91
C ARG A 517 24.99 25.31 -10.02
N ARG A 518 23.83 25.45 -9.38
CA ARG A 518 23.25 24.53 -8.41
C ARG A 518 21.74 24.37 -8.65
N PRO A 519 21.32 23.96 -9.85
CA PRO A 519 19.91 23.86 -10.17
C PRO A 519 19.21 22.79 -9.33
N VAL A 520 17.92 22.95 -9.12
CA VAL A 520 17.07 21.98 -8.45
C VAL A 520 15.90 21.63 -9.38
N GLN A 521 15.45 20.40 -9.36
CA GLN A 521 14.23 20.03 -10.05
C GLN A 521 13.27 19.33 -9.09
N ILE A 522 11.97 19.48 -9.34
CA ILE A 522 10.92 18.94 -8.48
C ILE A 522 9.99 18.09 -9.31
N VAL A 523 9.76 16.87 -8.88
CA VAL A 523 8.87 15.92 -9.54
C VAL A 523 7.70 15.61 -8.63
N PHE A 524 6.51 16.03 -9.05
CA PHE A 524 5.26 15.70 -8.40
C PHE A 524 4.60 14.52 -9.08
N ALA A 525 3.94 13.68 -8.31
CA ALA A 525 3.02 12.67 -8.79
C ALA A 525 1.91 12.44 -7.76
N GLY A 526 0.73 12.05 -8.21
CA GLY A 526 -0.37 11.77 -7.29
C GLY A 526 -1.73 12.01 -7.93
N LYS A 527 -2.75 11.55 -7.23
CA LYS A 527 -4.15 11.68 -7.63
C LYS A 527 -4.95 12.32 -6.49
N ALA A 528 -5.94 13.12 -6.83
CA ALA A 528 -7.00 13.49 -5.89
C ALA A 528 -8.08 12.39 -5.91
N HIS A 529 -8.78 12.19 -4.81
CA HIS A 529 -9.97 11.35 -4.80
C HIS A 529 -11.02 11.93 -5.76
N PRO A 530 -11.75 11.10 -6.54
CA PRO A 530 -12.76 11.61 -7.49
C PRO A 530 -13.78 12.58 -6.90
N GLY A 531 -14.21 12.37 -5.65
CA GLY A 531 -15.12 13.26 -4.92
C GLY A 531 -14.42 14.41 -4.16
N ASP A 532 -13.08 14.50 -4.15
CA ASP A 532 -12.35 15.55 -3.42
C ASP A 532 -12.03 16.74 -4.33
N GLU A 533 -12.98 17.66 -4.48
CA GLU A 533 -12.82 18.87 -5.27
C GLU A 533 -11.66 19.77 -4.75
N THR A 534 -11.45 19.84 -3.43
CA THR A 534 -10.33 20.58 -2.83
C THR A 534 -9.00 20.01 -3.23
N GLY A 535 -8.87 18.69 -3.16
CA GLY A 535 -7.68 17.98 -3.62
C GLY A 535 -7.42 18.15 -5.12
N LYS A 536 -8.48 18.12 -5.96
CA LYS A 536 -8.37 18.40 -7.40
C LYS A 536 -7.91 19.84 -7.68
N HIS A 537 -8.41 20.81 -6.94
CA HIS A 537 -7.96 22.19 -7.06
C HIS A 537 -6.48 22.37 -6.66
N GLN A 538 -6.03 21.69 -5.60
CA GLN A 538 -4.63 21.69 -5.22
C GLN A 538 -3.74 21.08 -6.31
N LEU A 539 -4.16 19.93 -6.85
CA LEU A 539 -3.47 19.28 -7.96
C LEU A 539 -3.39 20.20 -9.17
N GLN A 540 -4.49 20.84 -9.54
CA GLN A 540 -4.53 21.81 -10.64
C GLN A 540 -3.53 22.96 -10.44
N ARG A 541 -3.43 23.49 -9.20
CA ARG A 541 -2.44 24.53 -8.90
C ARG A 541 -1.02 24.06 -9.16
N ILE A 542 -0.67 22.83 -8.71
CA ILE A 542 0.65 22.25 -8.96
C ILE A 542 0.93 22.10 -10.45
N VAL A 543 -0.03 21.56 -11.21
CA VAL A 543 0.13 21.38 -12.67
C VAL A 543 0.31 22.73 -13.38
N ARG A 544 -0.45 23.75 -12.98
CA ARG A 544 -0.27 25.12 -13.51
C ARG A 544 1.11 25.69 -13.20
N ARG A 545 1.69 25.39 -12.02
CA ARG A 545 3.07 25.75 -11.70
C ARG A 545 4.08 25.00 -12.58
N ALA A 546 3.86 23.70 -12.85
CA ALA A 546 4.70 22.95 -13.77
C ALA A 546 4.66 23.51 -15.20
N LEU A 547 3.52 24.10 -15.60
CA LEU A 547 3.33 24.76 -16.90
C LEU A 547 3.94 26.17 -16.94
N ASP A 548 4.26 26.79 -15.81
CA ASP A 548 4.73 28.17 -15.72
C ASP A 548 6.17 28.31 -16.21
N PRO A 549 6.45 29.11 -17.24
CA PRO A 549 7.79 29.32 -17.78
C PRO A 549 8.81 29.84 -16.77
N MET A 550 8.38 30.49 -15.68
CA MET A 550 9.28 31.01 -14.64
C MET A 550 10.13 29.91 -13.99
N PHE A 551 9.66 28.66 -14.00
CA PHE A 551 10.40 27.53 -13.45
C PHE A 551 11.33 26.82 -14.47
N GLY A 552 11.39 27.27 -15.70
CA GLY A 552 12.31 26.79 -16.73
C GLY A 552 12.21 25.28 -17.01
N GLY A 553 11.02 24.68 -16.82
CA GLY A 553 10.79 23.23 -16.95
C GLY A 553 11.44 22.39 -15.84
N ARG A 554 11.84 23.00 -14.73
CA ARG A 554 12.42 22.32 -13.55
C ARG A 554 11.38 21.77 -12.57
N VAL A 555 10.10 22.11 -12.78
CA VAL A 555 8.98 21.52 -12.05
C VAL A 555 8.22 20.62 -13.01
N ALA A 556 8.00 19.38 -12.65
CA ALA A 556 7.30 18.39 -13.46
C ALA A 556 6.21 17.67 -12.66
N PHE A 557 5.14 17.28 -13.35
CA PHE A 557 4.08 16.46 -12.81
C PHE A 557 3.94 15.17 -13.62
N ILE A 558 4.14 14.01 -12.98
CA ILE A 558 3.92 12.69 -13.60
C ILE A 558 2.46 12.30 -13.37
N GLU A 559 1.71 12.21 -14.46
CA GLU A 559 0.30 11.82 -14.42
C GLU A 559 0.12 10.33 -14.14
N ASP A 560 -1.09 9.98 -13.70
CA ASP A 560 -1.54 8.62 -13.48
C ASP A 560 -0.66 7.84 -12.48
N TYR A 561 -0.58 8.38 -11.27
CA TYR A 561 0.20 7.81 -10.17
C TYR A 561 -0.35 6.44 -9.76
N ASP A 562 0.48 5.43 -9.85
CA ASP A 562 0.24 4.04 -9.48
C ASP A 562 1.43 3.46 -8.69
N LEU A 563 1.43 2.15 -8.42
CA LEU A 563 2.53 1.48 -7.71
C LEU A 563 3.85 1.53 -8.50
N HIS A 564 3.80 1.51 -9.83
CA HIS A 564 4.99 1.57 -10.67
C HIS A 564 5.63 2.97 -10.62
N VAL A 565 4.82 4.01 -10.82
CA VAL A 565 5.27 5.41 -10.67
C VAL A 565 5.78 5.68 -9.26
N ALA A 566 5.06 5.19 -8.24
CA ALA A 566 5.47 5.32 -6.84
C ALA A 566 6.85 4.73 -6.60
N ARG A 567 7.11 3.51 -7.11
CA ARG A 567 8.39 2.81 -6.96
C ARG A 567 9.53 3.59 -7.62
N LEU A 568 9.35 4.02 -8.86
CA LEU A 568 10.37 4.79 -9.59
C LEU A 568 10.66 6.13 -8.90
N LEU A 569 9.63 6.81 -8.41
CA LEU A 569 9.79 8.11 -7.76
C LEU A 569 10.53 7.99 -6.43
N VAL A 570 10.15 7.05 -5.53
CA VAL A 570 10.82 6.86 -4.25
C VAL A 570 12.25 6.34 -4.38
N GLN A 571 12.55 5.61 -5.45
CA GLN A 571 13.89 5.11 -5.74
C GLN A 571 14.78 6.16 -6.43
N GLY A 572 14.20 7.00 -7.28
CA GLY A 572 14.94 7.86 -8.19
C GLY A 572 15.11 9.31 -7.76
N CYS A 573 14.34 9.83 -6.81
CA CYS A 573 14.58 11.17 -6.28
C CYS A 573 15.74 11.18 -5.27
N ASP A 574 16.31 12.37 -5.04
CA ASP A 574 17.41 12.57 -4.08
C ASP A 574 16.89 13.00 -2.70
N VAL A 575 15.77 13.69 -2.66
CA VAL A 575 15.06 14.10 -1.44
C VAL A 575 13.59 13.77 -1.59
N TRP A 576 13.00 13.19 -0.57
CA TRP A 576 11.55 13.02 -0.49
C TRP A 576 10.93 14.15 0.33
N LEU A 577 10.06 14.93 -0.30
CA LEU A 577 9.36 16.02 0.35
C LEU A 577 8.01 15.57 0.89
N SER A 578 7.72 15.92 2.13
CA SER A 578 6.40 15.77 2.75
C SER A 578 6.05 17.02 3.55
N THR A 579 4.86 17.55 3.31
CA THR A 579 4.42 18.81 3.94
C THR A 579 3.06 18.69 4.66
N PRO A 580 2.74 17.54 5.33
CA PRO A 580 1.44 17.42 5.96
C PRO A 580 1.27 18.43 7.11
N ARG A 581 0.00 18.70 7.47
CA ARG A 581 -0.29 19.34 8.75
C ARG A 581 0.18 18.45 9.90
N ARG A 582 0.49 19.00 11.05
CA ARG A 582 1.10 18.24 12.17
C ARG A 582 0.18 17.17 12.77
N ASP A 583 -1.11 17.41 12.69
CA ASP A 583 -2.19 16.50 13.07
C ASP A 583 -2.71 15.63 11.90
N GLY A 584 -2.12 15.79 10.71
CA GLY A 584 -2.54 15.10 9.50
C GLY A 584 -2.04 13.65 9.40
N VAL A 585 -2.76 12.85 8.63
CA VAL A 585 -2.41 11.44 8.38
C VAL A 585 -1.09 11.32 7.61
N ALA A 586 -0.17 10.56 8.16
CA ALA A 586 1.12 10.30 7.55
C ALA A 586 1.01 9.51 6.24
N SER A 587 1.83 9.90 5.27
CA SER A 587 2.06 9.13 4.06
C SER A 587 3.22 8.14 4.26
N MET A 588 3.07 6.93 3.74
CA MET A 588 4.14 5.92 3.72
C MET A 588 5.21 6.19 2.64
N GLY A 589 5.02 7.22 1.79
CA GLY A 589 5.95 7.54 0.72
C GLY A 589 7.37 7.84 1.23
N GLY A 590 7.48 8.61 2.31
CA GLY A 590 8.76 8.91 2.94
C GLY A 590 9.48 7.68 3.49
N LEU A 591 8.76 6.71 4.07
CA LEU A 591 9.35 5.44 4.52
C LEU A 591 9.88 4.60 3.35
N LYS A 592 9.11 4.52 2.26
CA LYS A 592 9.52 3.81 1.04
C LYS A 592 10.77 4.44 0.41
N ALA A 593 10.85 5.76 0.43
CA ALA A 593 12.02 6.49 -0.03
C ALA A 593 13.22 6.27 0.90
N ALA A 594 13.01 6.31 2.22
CA ALA A 594 14.08 6.15 3.20
C ALA A 594 14.75 4.76 3.14
N VAL A 595 13.99 3.67 2.96
CA VAL A 595 14.59 2.33 2.79
C VAL A 595 15.42 2.21 1.51
N SER A 596 15.20 3.11 0.54
CA SER A 596 16.01 3.26 -0.68
C SER A 596 17.17 4.27 -0.53
N GLY A 597 17.46 4.72 0.69
CA GLY A 597 18.54 5.65 0.98
C GLY A 597 18.26 7.10 0.51
N VAL A 598 16.98 7.48 0.41
CA VAL A 598 16.56 8.84 0.06
C VAL A 598 16.26 9.61 1.34
N PRO A 599 17.05 10.66 1.68
CA PRO A 599 16.79 11.52 2.81
C PRO A 599 15.40 12.16 2.77
N HIS A 600 14.78 12.30 3.95
CA HIS A 600 13.43 12.82 4.07
C HIS A 600 13.43 14.28 4.54
N LEU A 601 12.65 15.12 3.86
CA LEU A 601 12.40 16.50 4.21
C LEU A 601 10.92 16.66 4.55
N SER A 602 10.61 16.86 5.83
CA SER A 602 9.20 16.87 6.26
C SER A 602 8.92 17.81 7.42
N THR A 603 7.68 18.28 7.51
CA THR A 603 7.14 18.76 8.77
C THR A 603 7.12 17.64 9.82
N PRO A 604 7.17 17.96 11.13
CA PRO A 604 7.19 16.94 12.20
C PRO A 604 5.83 16.26 12.36
N ALA A 605 5.48 15.44 11.40
CA ALA A 605 4.22 14.71 11.36
C ALA A 605 4.42 13.25 10.92
N GLY A 606 3.47 12.40 11.23
CA GLY A 606 3.48 11.00 10.91
C GLY A 606 4.66 10.25 11.54
N TRP A 607 5.33 9.43 10.74
CA TRP A 607 6.46 8.60 11.20
C TRP A 607 7.74 9.41 11.48
N TRP A 608 7.84 10.65 10.93
CA TRP A 608 9.09 11.41 10.92
C TRP A 608 9.59 11.82 12.31
N PRO A 609 8.76 12.26 13.27
CA PRO A 609 9.22 12.52 14.64
C PRO A 609 9.87 11.31 15.30
N GLU A 610 9.38 10.10 14.98
CA GLU A 610 9.96 8.86 15.44
C GLU A 610 11.18 8.44 14.63
N GLY A 611 11.18 8.66 13.30
CA GLY A 611 12.20 8.22 12.37
C GLY A 611 13.41 9.12 12.22
N TRP A 612 13.31 10.39 12.62
CA TRP A 612 14.39 11.35 12.46
C TRP A 612 15.55 11.06 13.45
N SER A 613 16.75 10.89 12.90
CA SER A 613 17.98 10.61 13.68
C SER A 613 18.86 11.85 13.84
N GLY A 614 18.53 12.99 13.25
CA GLY A 614 19.38 14.16 13.15
C GLY A 614 20.37 14.11 11.96
N ALA A 615 20.55 12.96 11.32
CA ALA A 615 21.50 12.76 10.24
C ALA A 615 20.91 12.12 8.97
N ASN A 616 19.61 11.76 8.98
CA ASN A 616 18.93 11.04 7.90
C ASN A 616 17.95 11.92 7.10
N GLY A 617 18.05 13.24 7.24
CA GLY A 617 17.17 14.19 6.55
C GLY A 617 16.92 15.44 7.38
N TRP A 618 15.84 16.17 7.09
CA TRP A 618 15.56 17.48 7.66
C TRP A 618 14.14 17.58 8.18
N VAL A 619 13.97 18.32 9.28
CA VAL A 619 12.68 18.69 9.84
C VAL A 619 12.36 20.14 9.47
N ILE A 620 11.20 20.36 8.86
CA ILE A 620 10.67 21.70 8.60
C ILE A 620 10.09 22.20 9.93
N GLU A 621 10.96 22.85 10.74
CA GLU A 621 10.56 23.44 12.00
C GLU A 621 10.32 24.95 11.83
N PRO A 622 9.07 25.42 11.97
CA PRO A 622 8.83 26.86 11.99
C PRO A 622 9.26 27.46 13.33
N ALA A 623 9.77 28.65 13.26
CA ALA A 623 9.71 29.55 14.41
C ALA A 623 8.22 29.66 14.83
N ARG A 624 7.95 29.72 16.14
CA ARG A 624 6.59 29.80 16.71
C ARG A 624 5.65 30.64 15.87
N ALA A 625 4.66 30.03 15.27
CA ALA A 625 3.54 30.68 14.60
C ALA A 625 2.26 29.93 14.90
N ASP A 626 1.21 30.63 15.09
CA ASP A 626 -0.13 30.19 15.40
C ASP A 626 -1.06 30.40 14.18
N GLY A 627 -1.94 29.47 13.96
CA GLY A 627 -3.04 29.57 13.01
C GLY A 627 -2.63 29.88 11.54
N ALA A 628 -3.18 30.95 10.97
CA ALA A 628 -2.98 31.32 9.57
C ALA A 628 -1.52 31.65 9.17
N GLY A 629 -0.66 31.93 10.16
CA GLY A 629 0.77 32.11 9.95
C GLY A 629 1.59 30.85 9.75
N GLN A 630 1.04 29.67 10.07
CA GLN A 630 1.77 28.40 10.08
C GLN A 630 2.30 28.03 8.70
N ASP A 631 1.49 28.08 7.66
CA ASP A 631 1.89 27.73 6.30
C ASP A 631 3.02 28.62 5.79
N SER A 632 2.96 29.95 6.08
CA SER A 632 4.03 30.88 5.71
C SER A 632 5.31 30.66 6.51
N ALA A 633 5.20 30.25 7.77
CA ALA A 633 6.35 29.93 8.60
C ALA A 633 7.03 28.63 8.16
N ASP A 634 6.25 27.58 7.88
CA ASP A 634 6.73 26.31 7.34
C ASP A 634 7.41 26.51 5.98
N ALA A 635 6.83 27.32 5.08
CA ALA A 635 7.41 27.62 3.77
C ALA A 635 8.75 28.34 3.89
N ARG A 636 8.85 29.35 4.78
CA ARG A 636 10.14 30.05 5.03
C ARG A 636 11.22 29.09 5.57
N ALA A 637 10.85 28.18 6.48
CA ALA A 637 11.76 27.16 6.99
C ALA A 637 12.22 26.21 5.89
N LEU A 638 11.29 25.77 5.03
CA LEU A 638 11.58 24.93 3.87
C LEU A 638 12.59 25.60 2.92
N TYR A 639 12.37 26.85 2.53
CA TYR A 639 13.31 27.56 1.64
C TYR A 639 14.69 27.73 2.26
N ARG A 640 14.75 28.07 3.55
CA ARG A 640 16.02 28.17 4.26
C ARG A 640 16.79 26.87 4.22
N LEU A 641 16.11 25.71 4.51
CA LEU A 641 16.74 24.40 4.43
C LEU A 641 17.23 24.09 3.02
N LEU A 642 16.47 24.44 1.99
CA LEU A 642 16.89 24.24 0.61
C LEU A 642 18.15 25.05 0.29
N GLU A 643 18.18 26.32 0.63
CA GLU A 643 19.26 27.27 0.28
C GLU A 643 20.55 27.04 1.09
N GLU A 644 20.42 26.81 2.40
CA GLU A 644 21.55 26.80 3.32
C GLU A 644 22.12 25.38 3.55
N GLU A 645 21.30 24.32 3.41
CA GLU A 645 21.72 22.98 3.77
C GLU A 645 21.63 21.97 2.61
N ILE A 646 20.45 21.82 1.99
CA ILE A 646 20.17 20.72 1.05
C ILE A 646 20.95 20.91 -0.26
N VAL A 647 20.77 22.06 -0.90
CA VAL A 647 21.45 22.37 -2.17
C VAL A 647 22.97 22.39 -2.00
N PRO A 648 23.53 23.07 -0.99
CA PRO A 648 24.96 22.99 -0.74
C PRO A 648 25.47 21.56 -0.53
N ALA A 649 24.82 20.77 0.32
CA ALA A 649 25.27 19.38 0.61
C ALA A 649 25.29 18.47 -0.62
N PHE A 650 24.38 18.68 -1.57
CA PHE A 650 24.34 17.88 -2.80
C PHE A 650 25.41 18.29 -3.81
N TYR A 651 25.71 19.59 -3.94
CA TYR A 651 26.63 20.12 -4.93
C TYR A 651 28.06 20.30 -4.41
N ASP A 652 28.27 20.26 -3.12
CA ASP A 652 29.59 20.28 -2.53
C ASP A 652 30.26 18.91 -2.70
N ARG A 653 31.20 18.86 -3.66
CA ARG A 653 31.84 17.62 -4.09
C ARG A 653 33.33 17.67 -3.80
N GLU A 654 33.86 16.54 -3.34
CA GLU A 654 35.29 16.35 -3.24
C GLU A 654 35.97 16.25 -4.61
N ARG A 655 37.29 16.13 -4.61
CA ARG A 655 38.07 15.96 -5.86
C ARG A 655 37.69 14.71 -6.64
N SER A 656 37.16 13.69 -5.97
CA SER A 656 36.57 12.46 -6.56
C SER A 656 35.29 12.71 -7.35
N GLY A 657 34.64 13.86 -7.17
CA GLY A 657 33.32 14.18 -7.72
C GLY A 657 32.15 13.61 -6.91
N VAL A 658 32.43 12.98 -5.76
CA VAL A 658 31.43 12.41 -4.86
C VAL A 658 31.03 13.43 -3.77
N PRO A 659 29.74 13.65 -3.50
CA PRO A 659 29.29 14.50 -2.40
C PRO A 659 29.27 13.68 -1.08
N THR A 660 30.41 13.61 -0.39
CA THR A 660 30.61 12.75 0.80
C THR A 660 29.59 13.04 1.91
N ARG A 661 29.28 14.30 2.18
CA ARG A 661 28.23 14.64 3.16
C ARG A 661 26.87 14.06 2.75
N TRP A 662 26.56 14.04 1.47
CA TRP A 662 25.32 13.47 0.94
C TRP A 662 25.27 11.94 1.06
N THR A 663 26.34 11.27 0.67
CA THR A 663 26.43 9.81 0.74
C THR A 663 26.40 9.32 2.20
N GLN A 664 27.01 10.04 3.13
CA GLN A 664 26.89 9.75 4.57
C GLN A 664 25.43 9.85 5.05
N MET A 665 24.70 10.89 4.61
CA MET A 665 23.28 11.03 4.92
C MET A 665 22.44 9.90 4.32
N MET A 666 22.74 9.45 3.09
CA MET A 666 22.09 8.30 2.47
C MET A 666 22.33 7.03 3.29
N LYS A 667 23.57 6.77 3.70
CA LYS A 667 23.93 5.63 4.57
C LYS A 667 23.15 5.68 5.88
N GLU A 668 23.13 6.83 6.54
CA GLU A 668 22.40 7.02 7.79
C GLU A 668 20.91 6.82 7.61
N THR A 669 20.35 7.25 6.47
CA THR A 669 18.94 7.02 6.12
C THR A 669 18.63 5.52 6.03
N ILE A 670 19.48 4.73 5.38
CA ILE A 670 19.33 3.27 5.28
C ILE A 670 19.41 2.63 6.68
N VAL A 671 20.49 2.90 7.41
CA VAL A 671 20.81 2.25 8.69
C VAL A 671 19.77 2.57 9.77
N SER A 672 19.25 3.79 9.81
CA SER A 672 18.25 4.18 10.81
C SER A 672 16.83 3.75 10.45
N SER A 673 16.51 3.61 9.15
CA SER A 673 15.14 3.40 8.70
C SER A 673 14.79 1.92 8.51
N ILE A 674 15.65 1.12 7.86
CA ILE A 674 15.32 -0.27 7.54
C ILE A 674 15.01 -1.09 8.80
N PRO A 675 15.86 -1.17 9.83
CA PRO A 675 15.58 -2.02 10.98
C PRO A 675 14.33 -1.59 11.75
N ARG A 676 14.06 -0.30 11.76
CA ARG A 676 12.99 0.27 12.57
C ARG A 676 11.63 0.23 11.87
N PHE A 677 11.61 0.34 10.54
CA PHE A 677 10.39 0.50 9.75
C PHE A 677 10.22 -0.55 8.64
N CYS A 678 10.94 -1.66 8.68
CA CYS A 678 10.65 -2.80 7.81
C CYS A 678 9.35 -3.50 8.25
N ALA A 679 8.63 -4.08 7.29
CA ALA A 679 7.44 -4.88 7.55
C ALA A 679 7.77 -6.09 8.44
N ARG A 680 8.98 -6.66 8.32
CA ARG A 680 9.47 -7.77 9.14
C ARG A 680 9.38 -7.49 10.63
N ARG A 681 9.88 -6.34 11.08
CA ARG A 681 9.75 -5.90 12.48
C ARG A 681 8.28 -5.75 12.89
N ALA A 682 7.46 -5.12 12.00
CA ALA A 682 6.06 -4.88 12.29
C ALA A 682 5.27 -6.19 12.44
N VAL A 683 5.45 -7.15 11.52
CA VAL A 683 4.78 -8.46 11.56
C VAL A 683 5.24 -9.26 12.78
N LYS A 684 6.57 -9.31 13.08
CA LYS A 684 7.08 -9.97 14.28
C LYS A 684 6.51 -9.35 15.55
N ALA A 685 6.50 -8.02 15.66
CA ALA A 685 5.94 -7.32 16.82
C ALA A 685 4.43 -7.58 16.98
N THR A 686 3.68 -7.65 15.89
CA THR A 686 2.26 -8.02 15.91
C THR A 686 2.09 -9.47 16.36
N ALA A 687 2.89 -10.38 15.82
CA ALA A 687 2.84 -11.79 16.21
C ALA A 687 3.15 -11.98 17.69
N ASP A 688 4.25 -11.39 18.20
CA ASP A 688 4.67 -11.56 19.58
C ASP A 688 3.72 -10.92 20.60
N ARG A 689 3.19 -9.73 20.29
CA ARG A 689 2.35 -8.98 21.22
C ARG A 689 0.87 -9.33 21.15
N LEU A 690 0.40 -9.80 19.98
CA LEU A 690 -1.02 -9.94 19.70
C LEU A 690 -1.42 -11.37 19.32
N TYR A 691 -0.72 -12.04 18.39
CA TYR A 691 -1.12 -13.37 17.94
C TYR A 691 -0.75 -14.47 18.95
N LEU A 692 0.40 -14.34 19.58
CA LEU A 692 0.95 -15.34 20.51
C LEU A 692 0.75 -14.96 21.99
N SER A 693 0.09 -13.83 22.26
CA SER A 693 -0.19 -13.43 23.64
C SER A 693 -1.20 -14.39 24.29
N SER A 694 -1.02 -14.70 25.56
CA SER A 694 -1.88 -15.61 26.33
C SER A 694 -3.35 -15.17 26.44
N SER A 695 -3.64 -13.90 26.11
CA SER A 695 -5.02 -13.37 26.04
C SER A 695 -5.81 -13.83 24.81
N VAL A 696 -5.11 -14.25 23.73
CA VAL A 696 -5.71 -14.67 22.48
C VAL A 696 -5.68 -16.20 22.31
N VAL A 697 -4.65 -16.86 22.87
CA VAL A 697 -4.44 -18.32 22.82
C VAL A 697 -4.88 -18.97 24.15
N GLY A 698 -6.05 -18.62 24.66
CA GLY A 698 -6.67 -19.37 25.75
C GLY A 698 -7.30 -20.69 25.26
N PRO A 699 -7.41 -21.73 26.15
CA PRO A 699 -7.90 -23.04 25.79
C PRO A 699 -9.31 -23.05 25.24
#